data_a56cd9b07a8821a9c1cdcf4b5097a90f
#
_entry.id   a56cd9b07a8821a9c1cdcf4b5097a90f
#
_cell.length_a   1.000
_cell.length_b   1.000
_cell.length_c   1.000
_cell.angle_alpha   90.00
_cell.angle_beta   90.00
_cell.angle_gamma   90.00
#
_symmetry.space_group_name_H-M   'P 1'
#
loop_
_entity.id
_entity.type
_entity.pdbx_description
1 polymer ?
#
loop_
_entity_poly.entity_id
_entity_poly.type
_entity_poly.pdbx_seq_one_letter_code
_entity_poly.pdbx_strand_id
1 'polypeptide(L)'
;MEKVHLLCNAHLDPAWLWPWNDGLAEAISTFRVAADFCEQYDNFIFNHNEAVLYEWVEEHDPALFERIKTLVKKGNWRIMGGWYLQPDCVMTSGESLLSQISLGREYFKEKFGIVPTTAINFDPFGHSRGLAQILSKTGFDSYIIMRPAKFAGNFIWRGLDDSEIPVCCIYGSYNSLKGKALEKIKYIIEQHPEEKILLNLWGVGNHGGGPSRIDIENINEYIKNNDLKIIHSAAEDYFADVDTSSLPVVEEDLVPFAVGCYTSMVRIKQAHRRLENKIALAEKAMCYAEMVSDLKIDTEELKKAKKALAFCQFHDILPGSGIKKVEEDGLKCLNYGEEIVDRLYMKAFLKLAEGQKKANDGEIPILVFNPHPFEVEEELEVEFLLQNQNWTEDEWTIATVYDEKGNIVASQHEKTASSLNLDWVKKICFKAKLAPSSVNRFNCTLKQVKEKDLPSYQYGEDFISVKNERMTAIINRKTGLIEKYTVGGINRLVNAGKIEVYKDNEDPWGMTVSSFTDYLGDFTLMSDAAANEFAGYPEENYKSVRVIEDGDVRTTVEALFEYKRSVAVVQYSIPKNGTYIDINITLFSNEVNRMIKYNLSTAEGGEPCGETAFGISSYKNNNCDDEVVFQKWCGFKNEKGDVYVLNRGTYGGSFNEKDIKISLLRTPVYSGHPIHERDIAPHNRYLNHIDMGERHFSFRIVADQNVQNKALIFNEQPQVISFFPSGEGEKFGSIVTLDNNEVVLSSFKKTVNGYEVVLHNFANHNNSAELYIKPLDKRINLNFGKYELKILKF
;
A
#
# COMPACT_ATOMS: atom_id res chain seq x y z
N MET A 1 7.89 38.57 -19.94
CA MET A 1 7.67 37.22 -20.50
C MET A 1 8.39 37.10 -21.84
N GLU A 2 9.14 36.02 -22.02
CA GLU A 2 9.94 35.80 -23.24
C GLU A 2 9.31 34.75 -24.15
N LYS A 3 8.70 33.70 -23.54
CA LYS A 3 8.12 32.60 -24.29
C LYS A 3 6.99 31.89 -23.52
N VAL A 4 5.98 31.44 -24.26
CA VAL A 4 4.88 30.63 -23.73
C VAL A 4 4.83 29.31 -24.46
N HIS A 5 4.90 28.23 -23.70
CA HIS A 5 4.72 26.87 -24.16
C HIS A 5 3.28 26.42 -23.96
N LEU A 6 2.59 26.12 -25.06
CA LEU A 6 1.23 25.57 -25.02
C LEU A 6 1.30 24.07 -25.16
N LEU A 7 0.90 23.37 -24.11
CA LEU A 7 0.88 21.93 -24.07
C LEU A 7 -0.57 21.43 -24.18
N CYS A 8 -0.95 21.00 -25.39
CA CYS A 8 -2.25 20.38 -25.59
C CYS A 8 -2.23 18.95 -25.11
N ASN A 9 -3.20 18.59 -24.28
CA ASN A 9 -3.36 17.23 -23.75
C ASN A 9 -4.84 16.88 -23.57
N ALA A 10 -5.11 15.62 -23.31
CA ALA A 10 -6.35 15.14 -22.72
C ALA A 10 -5.99 14.35 -21.47
N HIS A 11 -6.25 14.90 -20.27
CA HIS A 11 -6.23 14.09 -19.08
C HIS A 11 -7.44 13.17 -19.13
N LEU A 12 -7.20 11.87 -19.16
CA LEU A 12 -8.23 10.84 -19.28
C LEU A 12 -8.20 9.94 -18.08
N ASP A 13 -9.28 9.95 -17.30
CA ASP A 13 -9.48 9.00 -16.20
C ASP A 13 -10.01 7.70 -16.78
N PRO A 14 -9.25 6.59 -16.73
CA PRO A 14 -9.70 5.31 -17.28
C PRO A 14 -10.93 4.77 -16.55
N ALA A 15 -11.13 5.17 -15.29
CA ALA A 15 -12.29 4.84 -14.48
C ALA A 15 -12.42 5.85 -13.33
N TRP A 16 -13.59 6.45 -13.13
CA TRP A 16 -13.89 7.39 -12.06
C TRP A 16 -15.39 7.49 -11.79
N LEU A 17 -16.13 8.42 -12.47
CA LEU A 17 -17.59 8.49 -12.46
C LEU A 17 -18.23 7.56 -13.51
N TRP A 18 -17.40 6.77 -14.16
CA TRP A 18 -17.68 5.77 -15.16
C TRP A 18 -16.77 4.55 -14.99
N PRO A 19 -17.21 3.36 -15.44
CA PRO A 19 -16.39 2.16 -15.39
C PRO A 19 -15.32 2.17 -16.50
N TRP A 20 -14.31 1.29 -16.38
CA TRP A 20 -13.15 1.25 -17.26
C TRP A 20 -13.47 1.03 -18.73
N ASN A 21 -14.57 0.34 -19.07
CA ASN A 21 -14.97 0.12 -20.47
C ASN A 21 -15.45 1.40 -21.17
N ASP A 22 -16.05 2.32 -20.40
CA ASP A 22 -16.41 3.64 -20.93
C ASP A 22 -15.16 4.50 -21.09
N GLY A 23 -14.23 4.44 -20.14
CA GLY A 23 -12.92 5.09 -20.25
C GLY A 23 -12.10 4.59 -21.44
N LEU A 24 -12.14 3.29 -21.74
CA LEU A 24 -11.52 2.70 -22.93
C LEU A 24 -12.12 3.29 -24.23
N ALA A 25 -13.44 3.35 -24.32
CA ALA A 25 -14.13 3.89 -25.50
C ALA A 25 -13.78 5.36 -25.72
N GLU A 26 -13.73 6.16 -24.65
CA GLU A 26 -13.36 7.57 -24.70
C GLU A 26 -11.88 7.78 -25.06
N ALA A 27 -10.97 6.91 -24.56
CA ALA A 27 -9.56 6.97 -24.92
C ALA A 27 -9.35 6.77 -26.43
N ILE A 28 -10.01 5.75 -27.04
CA ILE A 28 -9.94 5.50 -28.47
C ILE A 28 -10.52 6.68 -29.26
N SER A 29 -11.66 7.22 -28.82
CA SER A 29 -12.31 8.37 -29.47
C SER A 29 -11.45 9.62 -29.43
N THR A 30 -10.89 9.91 -28.27
CA THR A 30 -9.99 11.09 -28.05
C THR A 30 -8.72 10.95 -28.90
N PHE A 31 -8.08 9.77 -28.90
CA PHE A 31 -6.86 9.54 -29.66
C PHE A 31 -7.09 9.65 -31.16
N ARG A 32 -8.25 9.19 -31.66
CA ARG A 32 -8.63 9.32 -33.05
C ARG A 32 -8.77 10.79 -33.46
N VAL A 33 -9.50 11.57 -32.67
CA VAL A 33 -9.69 13.01 -32.93
C VAL A 33 -8.37 13.78 -32.84
N ALA A 34 -7.54 13.47 -31.86
CA ALA A 34 -6.22 14.08 -31.74
C ALA A 34 -5.32 13.75 -32.94
N ALA A 35 -5.34 12.49 -33.43
CA ALA A 35 -4.59 12.09 -34.62
C ALA A 35 -5.07 12.83 -35.87
N ASP A 36 -6.39 12.95 -36.07
CA ASP A 36 -6.96 13.71 -37.18
C ASP A 36 -6.48 15.16 -37.17
N PHE A 37 -6.41 15.82 -36.01
CA PHE A 37 -5.93 17.20 -35.91
C PHE A 37 -4.41 17.32 -36.08
N CYS A 38 -3.62 16.36 -35.59
CA CYS A 38 -2.18 16.31 -35.88
C CYS A 38 -1.86 16.13 -37.37
N GLU A 39 -2.75 15.50 -38.13
CA GLU A 39 -2.62 15.37 -39.57
C GLU A 39 -3.09 16.61 -40.34
N GLN A 40 -4.07 17.37 -39.79
CA GLN A 40 -4.66 18.55 -40.43
C GLN A 40 -3.90 19.85 -40.17
N TYR A 41 -3.22 19.99 -39.03
CA TYR A 41 -2.54 21.20 -38.62
C TYR A 41 -1.05 20.95 -38.38
N ASP A 42 -0.19 21.31 -39.32
CA ASP A 42 1.25 21.01 -39.29
C ASP A 42 1.99 21.54 -38.06
N ASN A 43 1.54 22.65 -37.50
CA ASN A 43 2.14 23.29 -36.33
C ASN A 43 1.57 22.77 -34.99
N PHE A 44 0.53 21.94 -35.03
CA PHE A 44 -0.13 21.44 -33.84
C PHE A 44 0.62 20.24 -33.26
N ILE A 45 0.78 20.24 -31.92
CA ILE A 45 1.41 19.15 -31.16
C ILE A 45 0.41 18.67 -30.10
N PHE A 46 0.06 17.41 -30.14
CA PHE A 46 -0.69 16.73 -29.11
C PHE A 46 0.26 15.95 -28.18
N ASN A 47 0.02 16.04 -26.88
CA ASN A 47 0.84 15.37 -25.86
C ASN A 47 -0.03 14.42 -25.06
N HIS A 48 0.43 13.18 -24.85
CA HIS A 48 -0.28 12.25 -24.00
C HIS A 48 0.67 11.32 -23.25
N ASN A 49 0.31 11.02 -22.02
CA ASN A 49 0.97 10.06 -21.12
C ASN A 49 0.18 8.75 -21.00
N GLU A 50 0.49 7.89 -20.00
CA GLU A 50 -0.27 6.72 -19.59
C GLU A 50 -0.26 5.55 -20.58
N ALA A 51 0.72 4.66 -20.40
CA ALA A 51 0.96 3.55 -21.31
C ALA A 51 -0.27 2.63 -21.49
N VAL A 52 -1.10 2.44 -20.47
CA VAL A 52 -2.29 1.58 -20.54
C VAL A 52 -3.29 2.04 -21.60
N LEU A 53 -3.44 3.37 -21.82
CA LEU A 53 -4.36 3.88 -22.82
C LEU A 53 -3.86 3.60 -24.25
N TYR A 54 -2.54 3.65 -24.44
CA TYR A 54 -1.93 3.23 -25.71
C TYR A 54 -2.03 1.71 -25.91
N GLU A 55 -1.91 0.90 -24.86
CA GLU A 55 -2.15 -0.55 -24.93
C GLU A 55 -3.58 -0.84 -25.38
N TRP A 56 -4.56 -0.12 -24.86
CA TRP A 56 -5.95 -0.25 -25.28
C TRP A 56 -6.17 0.11 -26.74
N VAL A 57 -5.52 1.18 -27.23
CA VAL A 57 -5.59 1.54 -28.66
C VAL A 57 -4.88 0.50 -29.52
N GLU A 58 -3.70 0.00 -29.10
CA GLU A 58 -2.97 -1.05 -29.81
C GLU A 58 -3.82 -2.33 -29.96
N GLU A 59 -4.57 -2.70 -28.91
CA GLU A 59 -5.40 -3.91 -28.89
C GLU A 59 -6.69 -3.75 -29.71
N HIS A 60 -7.39 -2.61 -29.62
CA HIS A 60 -8.75 -2.45 -30.10
C HIS A 60 -8.86 -1.66 -31.42
N ASP A 61 -7.88 -0.80 -31.74
CA ASP A 61 -7.78 -0.06 -33.00
C ASP A 61 -6.31 0.00 -33.51
N PRO A 62 -5.76 -1.15 -33.96
CA PRO A 62 -4.36 -1.20 -34.42
C PRO A 62 -4.05 -0.21 -35.56
N ALA A 63 -5.04 0.11 -36.40
CA ALA A 63 -4.87 1.09 -37.50
C ALA A 63 -4.61 2.51 -36.94
N LEU A 64 -5.37 2.91 -35.93
CA LEU A 64 -5.15 4.18 -35.21
C LEU A 64 -3.77 4.15 -34.53
N PHE A 65 -3.39 3.05 -33.91
CA PHE A 65 -2.08 2.92 -33.27
C PHE A 65 -0.91 3.15 -34.23
N GLU A 66 -0.96 2.60 -35.43
CA GLU A 66 0.07 2.84 -36.48
C GLU A 66 0.08 4.30 -36.97
N ARG A 67 -1.10 4.96 -37.06
CA ARG A 67 -1.17 6.41 -37.33
C ARG A 67 -0.44 7.21 -36.24
N ILE A 68 -0.72 6.89 -34.95
CA ILE A 68 -0.06 7.53 -33.80
C ILE A 68 1.45 7.34 -33.88
N LYS A 69 1.96 6.14 -34.17
CA LYS A 69 3.42 5.89 -34.37
C LYS A 69 4.01 6.77 -35.46
N THR A 70 3.28 7.00 -36.55
CA THR A 70 3.70 7.88 -37.64
C THR A 70 3.76 9.35 -37.17
N LEU A 71 2.76 9.82 -36.42
CA LEU A 71 2.70 11.17 -35.88
C LEU A 71 3.78 11.42 -34.82
N VAL A 72 4.10 10.41 -34.02
CA VAL A 72 5.22 10.46 -33.06
C VAL A 72 6.55 10.67 -33.80
N LYS A 73 6.78 9.92 -34.88
CA LYS A 73 7.99 10.09 -35.73
C LYS A 73 8.08 11.45 -36.39
N LYS A 74 6.94 12.06 -36.75
CA LYS A 74 6.87 13.44 -37.30
C LYS A 74 7.06 14.50 -36.23
N GLY A 75 6.83 14.21 -34.96
CA GLY A 75 6.88 15.15 -33.84
C GLY A 75 5.57 15.90 -33.58
N ASN A 76 4.48 15.62 -34.29
CA ASN A 76 3.15 16.17 -34.04
C ASN A 76 2.43 15.51 -32.86
N TRP A 77 2.89 14.33 -32.43
CA TRP A 77 2.43 13.63 -31.23
C TRP A 77 3.62 13.37 -30.32
N ARG A 78 3.53 13.82 -29.08
CA ARG A 78 4.59 13.65 -28.08
C ARG A 78 4.14 12.68 -27.01
N ILE A 79 4.98 11.67 -26.75
CA ILE A 79 4.86 10.80 -25.60
C ILE A 79 5.43 11.53 -24.40
N MET A 80 4.67 11.66 -23.32
CA MET A 80 5.11 12.36 -22.10
C MET A 80 4.87 11.51 -20.84
N GLY A 81 5.40 11.93 -19.69
CA GLY A 81 5.07 11.41 -18.35
C GLY A 81 5.72 10.10 -17.96
N GLY A 82 5.74 9.09 -18.82
CA GLY A 82 6.48 7.84 -18.60
C GLY A 82 5.90 6.83 -17.61
N TRP A 83 4.70 7.04 -17.06
CA TRP A 83 4.00 6.10 -16.18
C TRP A 83 3.22 5.04 -16.98
N TYR A 84 2.97 3.88 -16.34
CA TYR A 84 1.95 2.96 -16.85
C TYR A 84 0.55 3.61 -16.78
N LEU A 85 0.25 4.18 -15.62
CA LEU A 85 -0.94 5.01 -15.35
C LEU A 85 -0.61 5.97 -14.21
N GLN A 86 -1.15 7.21 -14.21
CA GLN A 86 -0.89 8.19 -13.15
C GLN A 86 -1.34 7.67 -11.77
N PRO A 87 -0.39 7.23 -10.91
CA PRO A 87 -0.75 6.61 -9.64
C PRO A 87 -1.09 7.65 -8.58
N ASP A 88 -1.78 7.23 -7.52
CA ASP A 88 -1.67 7.89 -6.23
C ASP A 88 -0.20 7.88 -5.79
N CYS A 89 0.34 9.04 -5.45
CA CYS A 89 1.77 9.23 -5.16
C CYS A 89 2.10 9.26 -3.67
N VAL A 90 1.16 8.91 -2.80
CA VAL A 90 1.33 8.94 -1.34
C VAL A 90 1.13 7.54 -0.72
N MET A 91 0.05 6.85 -1.09
CA MET A 91 -0.26 5.52 -0.56
C MET A 91 0.49 4.40 -1.29
N THR A 92 0.82 4.60 -2.57
CA THR A 92 1.59 3.64 -3.37
C THR A 92 3.01 3.49 -2.81
N SER A 93 3.46 2.26 -2.60
CA SER A 93 4.81 1.99 -2.08
C SER A 93 5.91 2.44 -3.06
N GLY A 94 7.11 2.67 -2.55
CA GLY A 94 8.25 3.05 -3.39
C GLY A 94 8.56 2.02 -4.46
N GLU A 95 8.47 0.73 -4.14
CA GLU A 95 8.65 -0.39 -5.06
C GLU A 95 7.60 -0.39 -6.18
N SER A 96 6.36 -0.09 -5.83
CA SER A 96 5.27 0.02 -6.80
C SER A 96 5.40 1.23 -7.70
N LEU A 97 5.86 2.37 -7.18
CA LEU A 97 6.20 3.55 -8.01
C LEU A 97 7.33 3.23 -9.00
N LEU A 98 8.37 2.51 -8.58
CA LEU A 98 9.42 2.01 -9.48
C LEU A 98 8.84 1.07 -10.56
N SER A 99 7.87 0.23 -10.19
CA SER A 99 7.19 -0.68 -11.13
C SER A 99 6.33 0.07 -12.14
N GLN A 100 5.58 1.08 -11.71
CA GLN A 100 4.82 1.98 -12.58
C GLN A 100 5.70 2.62 -13.65
N ILE A 101 6.85 3.17 -13.23
CA ILE A 101 7.85 3.80 -14.14
C ILE A 101 8.41 2.77 -15.11
N SER A 102 8.80 1.60 -14.62
CA SER A 102 9.38 0.53 -15.44
C SER A 102 8.39 0.08 -16.52
N LEU A 103 7.14 -0.24 -16.13
CA LEU A 103 6.09 -0.68 -17.05
C LEU A 103 5.80 0.37 -18.13
N GLY A 104 5.66 1.64 -17.76
CA GLY A 104 5.35 2.70 -18.71
C GLY A 104 6.50 3.00 -19.66
N ARG A 105 7.70 3.22 -19.12
CA ARG A 105 8.88 3.57 -19.95
C ARG A 105 9.34 2.42 -20.84
N GLU A 106 9.26 1.16 -20.37
CA GLU A 106 9.55 -0.02 -21.19
C GLU A 106 8.59 -0.12 -22.37
N TYR A 107 7.28 0.07 -22.14
CA TYR A 107 6.28 0.09 -23.18
C TYR A 107 6.56 1.18 -24.24
N PHE A 108 6.78 2.41 -23.81
CA PHE A 108 7.06 3.51 -24.75
C PHE A 108 8.36 3.32 -25.52
N LYS A 109 9.40 2.79 -24.88
CA LYS A 109 10.65 2.44 -25.54
C LYS A 109 10.45 1.34 -26.58
N GLU A 110 9.71 0.29 -26.23
CA GLU A 110 9.44 -0.84 -27.14
C GLU A 110 8.62 -0.40 -28.35
N LYS A 111 7.53 0.33 -28.13
CA LYS A 111 6.55 0.65 -29.17
C LYS A 111 6.91 1.87 -30.01
N PHE A 112 7.55 2.86 -29.41
CA PHE A 112 7.81 4.16 -30.05
C PHE A 112 9.30 4.53 -30.10
N GLY A 113 10.18 3.82 -29.43
CA GLY A 113 11.61 4.13 -29.32
C GLY A 113 11.91 5.35 -28.43
N ILE A 114 10.95 5.79 -27.61
CA ILE A 114 11.02 6.99 -26.77
C ILE A 114 11.06 6.59 -25.30
N VAL A 115 11.87 7.31 -24.53
CA VAL A 115 11.91 7.23 -23.08
C VAL A 115 11.69 8.65 -22.55
N PRO A 116 10.49 8.99 -22.04
CA PRO A 116 10.20 10.31 -21.48
C PRO A 116 11.13 10.65 -20.33
N THR A 117 11.59 11.90 -20.25
CA THR A 117 12.45 12.40 -19.17
C THR A 117 11.74 13.38 -18.24
N THR A 118 10.61 13.94 -18.63
CA THR A 118 9.72 14.68 -17.74
C THR A 118 8.63 13.78 -17.18
N ALA A 119 8.59 13.58 -15.87
CA ALA A 119 7.48 12.89 -15.20
C ALA A 119 6.26 13.83 -15.12
N ILE A 120 5.06 13.25 -15.14
CA ILE A 120 3.81 14.03 -15.13
C ILE A 120 2.76 13.33 -14.27
N ASN A 121 2.24 14.05 -13.25
CA ASN A 121 1.08 13.65 -12.47
C ASN A 121 0.23 14.89 -12.20
N PHE A 122 -0.78 15.12 -13.03
CA PHE A 122 -1.58 16.36 -12.92
C PHE A 122 -2.58 16.31 -11.77
N ASP A 123 -3.27 15.20 -11.59
CA ASP A 123 -4.45 15.12 -10.74
C ASP A 123 -4.33 14.32 -9.41
N PRO A 124 -3.25 13.56 -9.12
CA PRO A 124 -3.09 12.95 -7.81
C PRO A 124 -3.21 13.95 -6.66
N PHE A 125 -3.77 13.48 -5.54
CA PHE A 125 -4.17 14.35 -4.42
C PHE A 125 -3.01 14.75 -3.50
N GLY A 126 -1.82 14.25 -3.77
CA GLY A 126 -0.60 14.61 -3.06
C GLY A 126 0.60 13.82 -3.59
N HIS A 127 1.80 14.25 -3.19
CA HIS A 127 3.05 13.61 -3.60
C HIS A 127 3.98 13.50 -2.38
N SER A 128 4.40 12.29 -2.06
CA SER A 128 5.34 12.05 -0.96
C SER A 128 6.75 12.48 -1.33
N ARG A 129 7.48 13.04 -0.38
CA ARG A 129 8.85 13.53 -0.57
C ARG A 129 9.82 12.44 -1.08
N GLY A 130 9.54 11.17 -0.76
CA GLY A 130 10.30 10.04 -1.31
C GLY A 130 10.20 9.88 -2.82
N LEU A 131 9.15 10.41 -3.45
CA LEU A 131 9.01 10.38 -4.91
C LEU A 131 10.09 11.21 -5.61
N ALA A 132 10.58 12.30 -5.02
CA ALA A 132 11.64 13.12 -5.62
C ALA A 132 12.90 12.30 -5.90
N GLN A 133 13.36 11.48 -4.95
CA GLN A 133 14.51 10.59 -5.17
C GLN A 133 14.20 9.47 -6.17
N ILE A 134 12.99 8.92 -6.17
CA ILE A 134 12.58 7.89 -7.13
C ILE A 134 12.70 8.43 -8.56
N LEU A 135 12.13 9.60 -8.82
CA LEU A 135 12.19 10.25 -10.14
C LEU A 135 13.65 10.52 -10.56
N SER A 136 14.42 11.19 -9.70
CA SER A 136 15.83 11.52 -9.98
C SER A 136 16.65 10.25 -10.27
N LYS A 137 16.51 9.19 -9.47
CA LYS A 137 17.30 7.95 -9.61
C LYS A 137 16.84 7.02 -10.73
N THR A 138 15.64 7.23 -11.25
CA THR A 138 15.13 6.47 -12.41
C THR A 138 15.36 7.18 -13.75
N GLY A 139 15.99 8.36 -13.74
CA GLY A 139 16.40 9.08 -14.94
C GLY A 139 15.30 10.01 -15.49
N PHE A 140 14.45 10.51 -14.62
CA PHE A 140 13.70 11.73 -14.88
C PHE A 140 14.57 12.94 -14.51
N ASP A 141 14.46 14.01 -15.29
CA ASP A 141 15.16 15.27 -15.10
C ASP A 141 14.23 16.41 -14.68
N SER A 142 12.92 16.19 -14.74
CA SER A 142 11.90 17.17 -14.44
C SER A 142 10.55 16.54 -14.10
N TYR A 143 9.66 17.34 -13.47
CA TYR A 143 8.35 16.87 -13.02
C TYR A 143 7.28 17.96 -13.19
N ILE A 144 6.11 17.62 -13.72
CA ILE A 144 4.96 18.50 -13.83
C ILE A 144 3.82 17.99 -12.95
N ILE A 145 3.26 18.88 -12.12
CA ILE A 145 2.12 18.63 -11.25
C ILE A 145 1.11 19.77 -11.33
N MET A 146 -0.10 19.55 -10.83
CA MET A 146 -1.11 20.59 -10.65
C MET A 146 -1.43 20.83 -9.17
N ARG A 147 -1.29 19.84 -8.35
CA ARG A 147 -1.67 19.88 -6.92
C ARG A 147 -0.46 19.58 -6.02
N PRO A 148 -0.43 20.22 -4.82
CA PRO A 148 -1.31 21.27 -4.30
C PRO A 148 -0.99 22.66 -4.90
N ALA A 149 -2.03 23.43 -5.22
CA ALA A 149 -1.90 24.73 -5.88
C ALA A 149 -1.11 25.80 -5.08
N LYS A 150 -0.90 25.62 -3.77
CA LYS A 150 -0.05 26.49 -2.95
C LYS A 150 1.42 26.54 -3.44
N PHE A 151 1.84 25.57 -4.25
CA PHE A 151 3.18 25.50 -4.84
C PHE A 151 3.22 25.94 -6.30
N ALA A 152 2.15 26.59 -6.84
CA ALA A 152 2.12 27.00 -8.24
C ALA A 152 3.35 27.82 -8.66
N GLY A 153 3.93 27.47 -9.82
CA GLY A 153 5.20 27.98 -10.33
C GLY A 153 6.28 26.94 -10.39
N ASN A 154 7.52 27.37 -10.63
CA ASN A 154 8.68 26.52 -10.74
C ASN A 154 9.47 26.48 -9.43
N PHE A 155 9.93 25.28 -9.03
CA PHE A 155 10.77 25.08 -7.86
C PHE A 155 11.65 23.83 -8.01
N ILE A 156 12.66 23.70 -7.16
CA ILE A 156 13.43 22.47 -6.98
C ILE A 156 12.81 21.69 -5.83
N TRP A 157 12.36 20.46 -6.09
CA TRP A 157 11.87 19.56 -5.03
C TRP A 157 12.99 18.67 -4.55
N ARG A 158 13.34 18.80 -3.26
CA ARG A 158 14.41 18.03 -2.64
C ARG A 158 13.87 16.85 -1.86
N GLY A 159 14.29 15.64 -2.23
CA GLY A 159 13.99 14.38 -1.59
C GLY A 159 14.55 14.23 -0.18
N LEU A 160 14.23 13.11 0.47
CA LEU A 160 14.73 12.78 1.81
C LEU A 160 16.24 12.49 1.81
N ASP A 161 16.78 12.00 0.70
CA ASP A 161 18.20 11.68 0.46
C ASP A 161 19.00 12.82 -0.18
N ASP A 162 18.46 14.03 -0.17
CA ASP A 162 19.00 15.24 -0.83
C ASP A 162 19.03 15.18 -2.38
N SER A 163 18.43 14.16 -3.02
CA SER A 163 18.18 14.17 -4.46
C SER A 163 17.27 15.34 -4.84
N GLU A 164 17.57 16.01 -5.95
CA GLU A 164 16.82 17.17 -6.43
C GLU A 164 16.18 16.89 -7.79
N ILE A 165 14.99 17.46 -8.02
CA ILE A 165 14.31 17.45 -9.30
C ILE A 165 13.59 18.78 -9.52
N PRO A 166 13.76 19.43 -10.68
CA PRO A 166 12.97 20.60 -11.06
C PRO A 166 11.48 20.23 -11.23
N VAL A 167 10.59 21.02 -10.63
CA VAL A 167 9.15 20.83 -10.68
C VAL A 167 8.49 22.08 -11.24
N CYS A 168 7.50 21.89 -12.12
CA CYS A 168 6.54 22.87 -12.51
C CYS A 168 5.17 22.49 -11.93
N CYS A 169 4.70 23.22 -10.94
CA CYS A 169 3.29 23.16 -10.52
C CYS A 169 2.52 24.18 -11.38
N ILE A 170 1.68 23.69 -12.29
CA ILE A 170 1.05 24.52 -13.30
C ILE A 170 0.10 25.56 -12.69
N TYR A 171 0.00 26.71 -13.35
CA TYR A 171 -1.00 27.73 -13.03
C TYR A 171 -2.37 27.31 -13.57
N GLY A 172 -3.37 27.28 -12.68
CA GLY A 172 -4.73 26.89 -13.04
C GLY A 172 -4.89 25.36 -13.22
N SER A 173 -5.75 24.95 -14.14
CA SER A 173 -6.07 23.53 -14.38
C SER A 173 -5.33 22.96 -15.60
N TYR A 174 -5.12 21.64 -15.64
CA TYR A 174 -4.60 20.92 -16.81
C TYR A 174 -5.57 20.93 -18.00
N ASN A 175 -6.87 21.16 -17.79
CA ASN A 175 -7.90 21.16 -18.82
C ASN A 175 -8.43 22.57 -19.16
N SER A 176 -9.24 22.64 -20.21
CA SER A 176 -10.01 23.81 -20.59
C SER A 176 -11.41 23.39 -21.07
N LEU A 177 -12.39 24.27 -20.93
CA LEU A 177 -13.69 24.05 -21.54
C LEU A 177 -13.58 24.16 -23.06
N LYS A 178 -14.39 23.40 -23.79
CA LYS A 178 -14.44 23.47 -25.26
C LYS A 178 -14.73 24.89 -25.78
N GLY A 179 -13.87 25.38 -26.65
CA GLY A 179 -13.95 26.76 -27.21
C GLY A 179 -13.46 27.83 -26.25
N LYS A 180 -12.93 27.49 -25.08
CA LYS A 180 -12.45 28.42 -24.04
C LYS A 180 -10.94 28.34 -23.76
N ALA A 181 -10.22 27.54 -24.51
CA ALA A 181 -8.79 27.38 -24.30
C ALA A 181 -8.03 28.71 -24.48
N LEU A 182 -8.35 29.49 -25.51
CA LEU A 182 -7.71 30.79 -25.75
C LEU A 182 -8.00 31.80 -24.62
N GLU A 183 -9.21 31.81 -24.07
CA GLU A 183 -9.55 32.71 -22.94
C GLU A 183 -8.68 32.33 -21.72
N LYS A 184 -8.57 31.06 -21.41
CA LYS A 184 -7.71 30.56 -20.33
C LYS A 184 -6.23 30.94 -20.56
N ILE A 185 -5.70 30.70 -21.75
CA ILE A 185 -4.31 31.03 -22.12
C ILE A 185 -4.04 32.52 -21.89
N LYS A 186 -4.90 33.41 -22.39
CA LYS A 186 -4.77 34.85 -22.20
C LYS A 186 -4.80 35.21 -20.71
N TYR A 187 -5.75 34.67 -19.98
CA TYR A 187 -5.91 34.93 -18.55
C TYR A 187 -4.63 34.56 -17.77
N ILE A 188 -4.05 33.38 -18.01
CA ILE A 188 -2.84 32.98 -17.32
C ILE A 188 -1.64 33.82 -17.69
N ILE A 189 -1.48 34.23 -18.98
CA ILE A 189 -0.43 35.14 -19.43
C ILE A 189 -0.56 36.52 -18.72
N GLU A 190 -1.76 37.04 -18.59
CA GLU A 190 -2.03 38.33 -17.93
C GLU A 190 -1.82 38.29 -16.42
N GLN A 191 -2.09 37.15 -15.78
CA GLN A 191 -1.93 37.00 -14.32
C GLN A 191 -0.47 36.77 -13.90
N HIS A 192 0.42 36.29 -14.79
CA HIS A 192 1.82 35.91 -14.48
C HIS A 192 2.82 36.63 -15.41
N PRO A 193 2.80 37.96 -15.49
CA PRO A 193 3.70 38.75 -16.36
C PRO A 193 5.17 38.67 -15.92
N GLU A 194 5.42 38.27 -14.66
CA GLU A 194 6.75 38.08 -14.07
C GLU A 194 7.47 36.85 -14.62
N GLU A 195 6.75 35.85 -15.09
CA GLU A 195 7.34 34.61 -15.61
C GLU A 195 8.06 34.89 -16.93
N LYS A 196 9.32 34.50 -17.04
CA LYS A 196 10.08 34.56 -18.29
C LYS A 196 9.63 33.52 -19.28
N ILE A 197 9.53 32.26 -18.82
CA ILE A 197 9.08 31.11 -19.59
C ILE A 197 7.84 30.56 -18.90
N LEU A 198 6.71 30.49 -19.59
CA LEU A 198 5.42 30.05 -19.05
C LEU A 198 4.96 28.77 -19.71
N LEU A 199 4.50 27.81 -18.91
CA LEU A 199 3.80 26.62 -19.35
C LEU A 199 2.29 26.80 -19.18
N ASN A 200 1.54 26.55 -20.25
CA ASN A 200 0.08 26.56 -20.19
C ASN A 200 -0.50 25.32 -20.84
N LEU A 201 -1.24 24.55 -20.04
CA LEU A 201 -1.92 23.33 -20.48
C LEU A 201 -3.32 23.66 -20.97
N TRP A 202 -3.78 22.97 -22.01
CA TRP A 202 -5.12 23.12 -22.55
C TRP A 202 -5.61 21.84 -23.21
N GLY A 203 -6.89 21.76 -23.45
CA GLY A 203 -7.61 20.60 -24.00
C GLY A 203 -8.73 20.19 -23.06
N VAL A 204 -9.80 19.61 -23.60
CA VAL A 204 -10.89 19.05 -22.80
C VAL A 204 -10.39 17.78 -22.14
N GLY A 205 -10.70 17.57 -20.85
CA GLY A 205 -10.15 16.47 -20.07
C GLY A 205 -11.15 15.81 -19.14
N ASN A 206 -10.65 14.88 -18.31
CA ASN A 206 -11.30 13.96 -17.39
C ASN A 206 -12.02 12.80 -18.10
N HIS A 207 -13.17 13.07 -18.73
CA HIS A 207 -13.96 12.06 -19.42
C HIS A 207 -13.46 11.78 -20.84
N GLY A 208 -12.79 12.74 -21.46
CA GLY A 208 -12.29 12.66 -22.84
C GLY A 208 -12.43 13.98 -23.57
N GLY A 209 -11.99 14.04 -24.82
CA GLY A 209 -12.10 15.17 -25.70
C GLY A 209 -10.77 15.69 -26.24
N GLY A 210 -9.89 16.16 -25.39
CA GLY A 210 -8.59 16.73 -25.80
C GLY A 210 -8.74 17.97 -26.67
N PRO A 211 -8.08 18.05 -27.88
CA PRO A 211 -8.14 19.21 -28.74
C PRO A 211 -9.52 19.39 -29.36
N SER A 212 -9.90 20.61 -29.60
CA SER A 212 -11.06 20.94 -30.46
C SER A 212 -10.63 21.84 -31.61
N ARG A 213 -11.34 21.72 -32.75
CA ARG A 213 -11.06 22.53 -33.95
C ARG A 213 -11.12 24.04 -33.65
N ILE A 214 -12.16 24.44 -32.96
CA ILE A 214 -12.36 25.87 -32.62
C ILE A 214 -11.22 26.39 -31.73
N ASP A 215 -10.72 25.58 -30.79
CA ASP A 215 -9.62 26.00 -29.92
C ASP A 215 -8.30 26.08 -30.70
N ILE A 216 -8.01 25.09 -31.56
CA ILE A 216 -6.80 25.11 -32.41
C ILE A 216 -6.79 26.31 -33.32
N GLU A 217 -7.89 26.59 -34.03
CA GLU A 217 -7.99 27.71 -34.95
C GLU A 217 -7.83 29.06 -34.24
N ASN A 218 -8.52 29.25 -33.12
CA ASN A 218 -8.43 30.49 -32.30
C ASN A 218 -7.00 30.66 -31.73
N ILE A 219 -6.37 29.59 -31.24
CA ILE A 219 -5.00 29.64 -30.71
C ILE A 219 -4.02 29.96 -31.86
N ASN A 220 -4.13 29.30 -33.00
CA ASN A 220 -3.26 29.56 -34.16
C ASN A 220 -3.39 31.00 -34.70
N GLU A 221 -4.60 31.55 -34.75
CA GLU A 221 -4.81 32.93 -35.09
C GLU A 221 -4.17 33.87 -34.09
N TYR A 222 -4.30 33.59 -32.78
CA TYR A 222 -3.69 34.37 -31.70
C TYR A 222 -2.16 34.32 -31.78
N ILE A 223 -1.57 33.17 -32.01
CA ILE A 223 -0.11 33.01 -32.20
C ILE A 223 0.37 33.86 -33.36
N LYS A 224 -0.34 33.84 -34.49
CA LYS A 224 0.03 34.58 -35.70
C LYS A 224 -0.01 36.11 -35.51
N ASN A 225 -0.93 36.61 -34.68
CA ASN A 225 -1.21 38.03 -34.47
C ASN A 225 -0.61 38.59 -33.18
N ASN A 226 0.30 37.84 -32.50
CA ASN A 226 0.92 38.24 -31.25
C ASN A 226 2.44 38.38 -31.40
N ASP A 227 3.01 39.43 -30.82
CA ASP A 227 4.47 39.67 -30.79
C ASP A 227 5.19 38.77 -29.78
N LEU A 228 4.48 38.25 -28.77
CA LEU A 228 5.01 37.31 -27.79
C LEU A 228 5.24 35.94 -28.46
N LYS A 229 6.37 35.31 -28.19
CA LYS A 229 6.68 34.00 -28.72
C LYS A 229 5.82 32.92 -28.03
N ILE A 230 4.74 32.53 -28.68
CA ILE A 230 3.82 31.48 -28.21
C ILE A 230 3.95 30.31 -29.17
N ILE A 231 4.14 29.08 -28.63
CA ILE A 231 4.33 27.87 -29.47
C ILE A 231 3.53 26.68 -28.92
N HIS A 232 3.03 25.82 -29.81
CA HIS A 232 2.67 24.46 -29.44
C HIS A 232 3.96 23.71 -29.08
N SER A 233 3.96 22.94 -27.98
CA SER A 233 5.17 22.46 -27.37
C SER A 233 5.00 21.10 -26.69
N ALA A 234 6.09 20.57 -26.12
CA ALA A 234 6.14 19.40 -25.27
C ALA A 234 6.71 19.74 -23.88
N ALA A 235 6.56 18.82 -22.93
CA ALA A 235 7.02 19.01 -21.57
C ALA A 235 8.56 19.18 -21.49
N GLU A 236 9.30 18.35 -22.20
CA GLU A 236 10.77 18.41 -22.28
C GLU A 236 11.26 19.72 -22.91
N ASP A 237 10.57 20.22 -23.96
CA ASP A 237 10.92 21.47 -24.61
C ASP A 237 10.74 22.69 -23.69
N TYR A 238 9.75 22.60 -22.76
CA TYR A 238 9.57 23.64 -21.74
C TYR A 238 10.73 23.69 -20.75
N PHE A 239 11.10 22.54 -20.18
CA PHE A 239 12.19 22.49 -19.20
C PHE A 239 13.55 22.80 -19.83
N ALA A 240 13.74 22.60 -21.14
CA ALA A 240 14.94 22.99 -21.84
C ALA A 240 15.11 24.54 -21.90
N ASP A 241 14.04 25.30 -21.78
CA ASP A 241 14.06 26.77 -21.78
C ASP A 241 14.07 27.37 -20.36
N VAL A 242 13.73 26.60 -19.32
CA VAL A 242 13.67 27.08 -17.93
C VAL A 242 15.05 27.14 -17.30
N ASP A 243 15.42 28.29 -16.74
CA ASP A 243 16.60 28.43 -15.90
C ASP A 243 16.34 27.89 -14.49
N THR A 244 16.79 26.67 -14.23
CA THR A 244 16.60 25.98 -12.95
C THR A 244 17.56 26.41 -11.86
N SER A 245 18.62 27.18 -12.18
CA SER A 245 19.70 27.52 -11.25
C SER A 245 19.30 28.50 -10.13
N SER A 246 18.22 29.25 -10.33
CA SER A 246 17.72 30.27 -9.41
C SER A 246 16.39 29.93 -8.74
N LEU A 247 15.87 28.70 -8.93
CA LEU A 247 14.58 28.29 -8.41
C LEU A 247 14.60 28.08 -6.89
N PRO A 248 13.50 28.39 -6.18
CA PRO A 248 13.38 28.10 -4.76
C PRO A 248 13.41 26.59 -4.50
N VAL A 249 13.94 26.17 -3.34
CA VAL A 249 13.95 24.76 -2.94
C VAL A 249 12.80 24.48 -1.97
N VAL A 250 12.05 23.41 -2.25
CA VAL A 250 10.96 22.89 -1.39
C VAL A 250 11.39 21.56 -0.81
N GLU A 251 11.32 21.40 0.52
CA GLU A 251 11.76 20.23 1.29
C GLU A 251 10.64 19.61 2.12
N GLU A 252 9.40 19.63 1.63
CA GLU A 252 8.24 19.07 2.32
C GLU A 252 7.51 18.06 1.42
N ASP A 253 6.69 17.19 2.03
CA ASP A 253 5.69 16.43 1.31
C ASP A 253 4.67 17.39 0.69
N LEU A 254 4.29 17.14 -0.56
CA LEU A 254 3.29 17.97 -1.25
C LEU A 254 1.88 17.45 -0.95
N VAL A 255 1.53 17.42 0.34
CA VAL A 255 0.26 16.99 0.94
C VAL A 255 -0.10 17.95 2.08
N PRO A 256 -1.31 17.93 2.65
CA PRO A 256 -2.52 17.24 2.21
C PRO A 256 -3.35 18.10 1.25
N PHE A 257 -4.15 17.43 0.42
CA PHE A 257 -5.16 18.09 -0.40
C PHE A 257 -6.57 17.54 -0.17
N ALA A 258 -6.69 16.22 -0.02
CA ALA A 258 -7.96 15.52 0.13
C ALA A 258 -7.81 14.38 1.13
N VAL A 259 -8.06 14.65 2.41
CA VAL A 259 -7.78 13.70 3.51
C VAL A 259 -8.69 12.47 3.48
N GLY A 260 -9.87 12.57 2.89
CA GLY A 260 -10.77 11.44 2.69
C GLY A 260 -10.19 10.37 1.77
N CYS A 261 -9.30 10.74 0.85
CA CYS A 261 -8.64 9.80 -0.05
C CYS A 261 -7.78 8.76 0.70
N TYR A 262 -7.37 9.05 1.92
CA TYR A 262 -6.58 8.10 2.73
C TYR A 262 -7.46 7.06 3.44
N THR A 263 -8.77 7.26 3.52
CA THR A 263 -9.70 6.53 4.37
C THR A 263 -10.92 5.96 3.66
N SER A 264 -11.19 6.35 2.41
CA SER A 264 -12.34 5.87 1.62
C SER A 264 -12.00 4.56 0.90
N MET A 265 -13.00 3.69 0.70
CA MET A 265 -12.90 2.38 0.03
C MET A 265 -11.81 1.49 0.63
N VAL A 266 -11.94 1.17 1.91
CA VAL A 266 -10.93 0.40 2.65
C VAL A 266 -10.63 -0.96 2.03
N ARG A 267 -11.61 -1.61 1.37
CA ARG A 267 -11.40 -2.90 0.69
C ARG A 267 -10.37 -2.80 -0.44
N ILE A 268 -10.44 -1.73 -1.26
CA ILE A 268 -9.45 -1.46 -2.31
C ILE A 268 -8.06 -1.28 -1.69
N LYS A 269 -7.95 -0.47 -0.64
CA LYS A 269 -6.69 -0.19 0.05
C LYS A 269 -6.04 -1.45 0.61
N GLN A 270 -6.85 -2.31 1.25
CA GLN A 270 -6.37 -3.58 1.79
C GLN A 270 -5.98 -4.57 0.69
N ALA A 271 -6.79 -4.71 -0.36
CA ALA A 271 -6.47 -5.58 -1.50
C ALA A 271 -5.21 -5.09 -2.25
N HIS A 272 -5.08 -3.78 -2.44
CA HIS A 272 -3.89 -3.15 -3.00
C HIS A 272 -2.63 -3.51 -2.18
N ARG A 273 -2.65 -3.28 -0.86
CA ARG A 273 -1.51 -3.59 0.02
C ARG A 273 -1.17 -5.09 0.01
N ARG A 274 -2.17 -5.97 0.03
CA ARG A 274 -1.92 -7.42 -0.07
C ARG A 274 -1.21 -7.79 -1.36
N LEU A 275 -1.67 -7.26 -2.50
CA LEU A 275 -1.06 -7.56 -3.79
C LEU A 275 0.36 -6.97 -3.90
N GLU A 276 0.62 -5.75 -3.40
CA GLU A 276 1.97 -5.19 -3.32
C GLU A 276 2.93 -6.14 -2.57
N ASN A 277 2.53 -6.55 -1.37
CA ASN A 277 3.35 -7.44 -0.52
C ASN A 277 3.55 -8.81 -1.17
N LYS A 278 2.51 -9.39 -1.76
CA LYS A 278 2.58 -10.69 -2.44
C LYS A 278 3.47 -10.66 -3.68
N ILE A 279 3.45 -9.58 -4.47
CA ILE A 279 4.37 -9.41 -5.60
C ILE A 279 5.82 -9.38 -5.10
N ALA A 280 6.13 -8.58 -4.08
CA ALA A 280 7.48 -8.50 -3.51
C ALA A 280 7.95 -9.86 -2.98
N LEU A 281 7.09 -10.58 -2.27
CA LEU A 281 7.36 -11.93 -1.77
C LEU A 281 7.61 -12.93 -2.90
N ALA A 282 6.75 -12.95 -3.92
CA ALA A 282 6.86 -13.87 -5.04
C ALA A 282 8.10 -13.60 -5.92
N GLU A 283 8.44 -12.32 -6.16
CA GLU A 283 9.66 -11.95 -6.88
C GLU A 283 10.91 -12.48 -6.18
N LYS A 284 11.02 -12.29 -4.87
CA LYS A 284 12.12 -12.82 -4.06
C LYS A 284 12.18 -14.35 -4.15
N ALA A 285 11.05 -15.03 -3.89
CA ALA A 285 10.97 -16.49 -3.93
C ALA A 285 11.33 -17.07 -5.31
N MET A 286 10.81 -16.49 -6.39
CA MET A 286 11.10 -16.93 -7.76
C MET A 286 12.57 -16.71 -8.12
N CYS A 287 13.15 -15.55 -7.79
CA CYS A 287 14.56 -15.29 -8.05
C CYS A 287 15.47 -16.24 -7.27
N TYR A 288 15.15 -16.50 -6.01
CA TYR A 288 15.90 -17.44 -5.19
C TYR A 288 15.79 -18.88 -5.74
N ALA A 289 14.60 -19.30 -6.12
CA ALA A 289 14.39 -20.61 -6.72
C ALA A 289 15.10 -20.76 -8.08
N GLU A 290 15.07 -19.76 -8.95
CA GLU A 290 15.77 -19.79 -10.24
C GLU A 290 17.29 -19.90 -10.05
N MET A 291 17.85 -19.26 -9.01
CA MET A 291 19.30 -19.31 -8.74
C MET A 291 19.78 -20.66 -8.26
N VAL A 292 18.93 -21.46 -7.61
CA VAL A 292 19.33 -22.71 -6.93
C VAL A 292 18.66 -23.95 -7.52
N SER A 293 17.78 -23.81 -8.52
CA SER A 293 17.07 -24.91 -9.14
C SER A 293 16.92 -24.72 -10.65
N ASP A 294 16.18 -25.59 -11.31
CA ASP A 294 15.84 -25.51 -12.73
C ASP A 294 14.59 -24.65 -13.03
N LEU A 295 14.04 -23.97 -12.03
CA LEU A 295 12.89 -23.09 -12.21
C LEU A 295 13.20 -22.01 -13.23
N LYS A 296 12.25 -21.78 -14.14
CA LYS A 296 12.24 -20.61 -15.02
C LYS A 296 11.12 -19.68 -14.59
N ILE A 297 11.48 -18.42 -14.38
CA ILE A 297 10.52 -17.38 -13.98
C ILE A 297 9.64 -17.05 -15.18
N ASP A 298 8.33 -17.13 -14.98
CA ASP A 298 7.35 -16.65 -15.95
C ASP A 298 7.16 -15.15 -15.77
N THR A 299 7.98 -14.37 -16.46
CA THR A 299 7.97 -12.91 -16.36
C THR A 299 6.71 -12.29 -16.98
N GLU A 300 6.09 -12.97 -17.99
CA GLU A 300 4.88 -12.46 -18.63
C GLU A 300 3.65 -12.60 -17.71
N GLU A 301 3.50 -13.72 -17.02
CA GLU A 301 2.42 -13.87 -16.03
C GLU A 301 2.60 -12.88 -14.86
N LEU A 302 3.82 -12.73 -14.36
CA LEU A 302 4.11 -11.73 -13.33
C LEU A 302 3.81 -10.30 -13.81
N LYS A 303 4.11 -9.98 -15.06
CA LYS A 303 3.82 -8.68 -15.67
C LYS A 303 2.31 -8.38 -15.69
N LYS A 304 1.46 -9.40 -15.91
CA LYS A 304 0.00 -9.24 -15.81
C LYS A 304 -0.44 -8.83 -14.40
N ALA A 305 0.09 -9.48 -13.38
CA ALA A 305 -0.21 -9.13 -11.98
C ALA A 305 0.27 -7.70 -11.63
N LYS A 306 1.47 -7.32 -12.08
CA LYS A 306 1.99 -5.95 -11.91
C LYS A 306 1.13 -4.91 -12.62
N LYS A 307 0.64 -5.18 -13.83
CA LYS A 307 -0.27 -4.29 -14.55
C LYS A 307 -1.62 -4.17 -13.84
N ALA A 308 -2.15 -5.27 -13.29
CA ALA A 308 -3.38 -5.25 -12.49
C ALA A 308 -3.22 -4.36 -11.24
N LEU A 309 -2.10 -4.49 -10.54
CA LEU A 309 -1.77 -3.61 -9.41
C LEU A 309 -1.63 -2.16 -9.87
N ALA A 310 -0.84 -1.91 -10.91
CA ALA A 310 -0.56 -0.58 -11.44
C ALA A 310 -1.83 0.14 -11.91
N PHE A 311 -2.78 -0.57 -12.52
CA PHE A 311 -4.08 -0.03 -12.89
C PHE A 311 -4.88 0.41 -11.65
N CYS A 312 -4.90 -0.41 -10.61
CA CYS A 312 -5.64 -0.10 -9.38
C CYS A 312 -4.96 0.94 -8.48
N GLN A 313 -3.72 1.33 -8.77
CA GLN A 313 -3.02 2.46 -8.14
C GLN A 313 -3.46 3.81 -8.70
N PHE A 314 -4.27 3.83 -9.76
CA PHE A 314 -4.79 5.05 -10.35
C PHE A 314 -5.43 5.95 -9.29
N HIS A 315 -5.23 7.27 -9.45
CA HIS A 315 -5.55 8.26 -8.42
C HIS A 315 -7.06 8.43 -8.12
N ASP A 316 -7.96 7.78 -8.88
CA ASP A 316 -9.40 7.69 -8.56
C ASP A 316 -9.84 6.28 -8.11
N ILE A 317 -9.00 5.26 -8.24
CA ILE A 317 -9.30 3.91 -7.76
C ILE A 317 -8.78 3.73 -6.34
N LEU A 318 -7.47 3.84 -6.11
CA LEU A 318 -6.87 3.66 -4.79
C LEU A 318 -7.38 4.67 -3.75
N PRO A 319 -7.50 5.97 -4.04
CA PRO A 319 -8.08 6.96 -3.13
C PRO A 319 -9.55 6.72 -2.79
N GLY A 320 -10.32 6.10 -3.67
CA GLY A 320 -11.72 5.80 -3.42
C GLY A 320 -12.69 6.92 -3.80
N SER A 321 -12.34 7.71 -4.81
CA SER A 321 -13.17 8.80 -5.35
C SER A 321 -14.16 8.36 -6.43
N GLY A 322 -14.07 7.12 -6.91
CA GLY A 322 -14.91 6.58 -7.97
C GLY A 322 -16.29 6.11 -7.55
N ILE A 323 -17.10 5.69 -8.53
CA ILE A 323 -18.41 5.08 -8.31
C ILE A 323 -18.27 3.64 -7.77
N LYS A 324 -19.35 3.10 -7.20
CA LYS A 324 -19.38 1.72 -6.67
C LYS A 324 -18.89 0.68 -7.67
N LYS A 325 -19.21 0.84 -8.96
CA LYS A 325 -18.77 -0.06 -10.02
C LYS A 325 -17.24 -0.07 -10.19
N VAL A 326 -16.60 1.06 -9.98
CA VAL A 326 -15.12 1.19 -10.01
C VAL A 326 -14.49 0.42 -8.85
N GLU A 327 -15.07 0.48 -7.64
CA GLU A 327 -14.62 -0.35 -6.52
C GLU A 327 -14.77 -1.85 -6.83
N GLU A 328 -15.92 -2.27 -7.36
CA GLU A 328 -16.17 -3.67 -7.72
C GLU A 328 -15.18 -4.18 -8.80
N ASP A 329 -14.91 -3.39 -9.82
CA ASP A 329 -13.99 -3.76 -10.89
C ASP A 329 -12.52 -3.72 -10.42
N GLY A 330 -12.16 -2.74 -9.60
CA GLY A 330 -10.84 -2.67 -8.96
C GLY A 330 -10.56 -3.90 -8.09
N LEU A 331 -11.52 -4.33 -7.27
CA LEU A 331 -11.38 -5.56 -6.47
C LEU A 331 -11.21 -6.81 -7.34
N LYS A 332 -11.95 -6.93 -8.45
CA LYS A 332 -11.75 -8.05 -9.39
C LYS A 332 -10.35 -8.03 -10.00
N CYS A 333 -9.88 -6.85 -10.38
CA CYS A 333 -8.55 -6.67 -10.98
C CYS A 333 -7.44 -7.04 -9.98
N LEU A 334 -7.52 -6.55 -8.74
CA LEU A 334 -6.56 -6.88 -7.67
C LEU A 334 -6.57 -8.38 -7.33
N ASN A 335 -7.75 -9.00 -7.20
CA ASN A 335 -7.87 -10.42 -6.92
C ASN A 335 -7.33 -11.30 -8.08
N TYR A 336 -7.50 -10.87 -9.33
CA TYR A 336 -6.88 -11.54 -10.48
C TYR A 336 -5.35 -11.52 -10.39
N GLY A 337 -4.78 -10.35 -10.06
CA GLY A 337 -3.33 -10.23 -9.82
C GLY A 337 -2.86 -11.10 -8.66
N GLU A 338 -3.63 -11.14 -7.56
CA GLU A 338 -3.33 -11.95 -6.37
C GLU A 338 -3.29 -13.45 -6.68
N GLU A 339 -4.26 -13.96 -7.44
CA GLU A 339 -4.30 -15.38 -7.85
C GLU A 339 -3.09 -15.77 -8.71
N ILE A 340 -2.69 -14.91 -9.66
CA ILE A 340 -1.48 -15.15 -10.47
C ILE A 340 -0.26 -15.27 -9.56
N VAL A 341 -0.08 -14.32 -8.67
CA VAL A 341 1.09 -14.25 -7.79
C VAL A 341 1.15 -15.43 -6.82
N ASP A 342 0.02 -15.83 -6.27
CA ASP A 342 -0.06 -16.99 -5.37
C ASP A 342 0.38 -18.29 -6.08
N ARG A 343 -0.04 -18.50 -7.32
CA ARG A 343 0.41 -19.67 -8.12
C ARG A 343 1.91 -19.62 -8.41
N LEU A 344 2.43 -18.47 -8.80
CA LEU A 344 3.86 -18.29 -9.08
C LEU A 344 4.70 -18.49 -7.81
N TYR A 345 4.25 -17.94 -6.71
CA TYR A 345 4.89 -18.10 -5.41
C TYR A 345 4.93 -19.57 -4.97
N MET A 346 3.79 -20.28 -5.01
CA MET A 346 3.74 -21.69 -4.60
C MET A 346 4.65 -22.57 -5.47
N LYS A 347 4.73 -22.29 -6.78
CA LYS A 347 5.67 -23.00 -7.66
C LYS A 347 7.12 -22.78 -7.24
N ALA A 348 7.48 -21.55 -6.89
CA ALA A 348 8.82 -21.22 -6.41
C ALA A 348 9.11 -21.85 -5.04
N PHE A 349 8.16 -21.79 -4.12
CA PHE A 349 8.32 -22.38 -2.79
C PHE A 349 8.53 -23.90 -2.85
N LEU A 350 7.72 -24.62 -3.63
CA LEU A 350 7.87 -26.06 -3.79
C LEU A 350 9.24 -26.43 -4.40
N LYS A 351 9.74 -25.63 -5.34
CA LYS A 351 11.09 -25.80 -5.89
C LYS A 351 12.20 -25.56 -4.86
N LEU A 352 12.06 -24.55 -4.02
CA LEU A 352 12.98 -24.31 -2.91
C LEU A 352 12.95 -25.45 -1.86
N ALA A 353 11.81 -26.13 -1.74
CA ALA A 353 11.60 -27.25 -0.82
C ALA A 353 11.98 -28.64 -1.36
N GLU A 354 12.21 -28.78 -2.68
CA GLU A 354 12.33 -30.08 -3.37
C GLU A 354 13.44 -31.00 -2.79
N GLY A 355 14.60 -30.41 -2.43
CA GLY A 355 15.73 -31.16 -1.86
C GLY A 355 15.60 -31.49 -0.37
N GLN A 356 14.57 -31.02 0.32
CA GLN A 356 14.38 -31.31 1.74
C GLN A 356 14.22 -32.81 2.01
N LYS A 357 14.78 -33.26 3.15
CA LYS A 357 14.79 -34.65 3.52
C LYS A 357 13.38 -35.22 3.67
N LYS A 358 13.17 -36.44 3.15
CA LYS A 358 11.98 -37.21 3.36
C LYS A 358 11.66 -37.35 4.86
N ALA A 359 10.37 -37.29 5.22
CA ALA A 359 9.93 -37.49 6.59
C ALA A 359 10.25 -38.89 7.12
N ASN A 360 10.55 -38.98 8.41
CA ASN A 360 10.56 -40.28 9.10
C ASN A 360 9.11 -40.72 9.40
N ASP A 361 8.95 -42.02 9.74
CA ASP A 361 7.63 -42.54 10.10
C ASP A 361 7.06 -41.77 11.31
N GLY A 362 5.82 -41.30 11.19
CA GLY A 362 5.13 -40.53 12.23
C GLY A 362 5.49 -39.06 12.33
N GLU A 363 6.36 -38.56 11.46
CA GLU A 363 6.66 -37.14 11.38
C GLU A 363 5.79 -36.43 10.34
N ILE A 364 5.32 -35.21 10.67
CA ILE A 364 4.68 -34.29 9.75
C ILE A 364 5.64 -33.12 9.56
N PRO A 365 6.22 -32.97 8.35
CA PRO A 365 7.12 -31.86 8.07
C PRO A 365 6.36 -30.53 7.97
N ILE A 366 6.92 -29.49 8.56
CA ILE A 366 6.48 -28.11 8.45
C ILE A 366 7.61 -27.30 7.81
N LEU A 367 7.38 -26.75 6.63
CA LEU A 367 8.37 -25.97 5.90
C LEU A 367 8.02 -24.50 5.98
N VAL A 368 9.03 -23.67 6.28
CA VAL A 368 8.88 -22.23 6.44
C VAL A 368 9.87 -21.51 5.54
N PHE A 369 9.37 -20.75 4.58
CA PHE A 369 10.21 -19.88 3.77
C PHE A 369 10.33 -18.50 4.41
N ASN A 370 11.55 -18.11 4.78
CA ASN A 370 11.89 -16.76 5.18
C ASN A 370 12.36 -15.98 3.94
N PRO A 371 11.64 -14.97 3.44
CA PRO A 371 12.02 -14.19 2.27
C PRO A 371 13.08 -13.11 2.57
N HIS A 372 13.31 -12.81 3.87
CA HIS A 372 14.15 -11.70 4.30
C HIS A 372 15.63 -12.11 4.33
N PRO A 373 16.57 -11.20 4.00
CA PRO A 373 18.00 -11.48 3.97
C PRO A 373 18.65 -11.48 5.36
N PHE A 374 17.85 -11.50 6.41
CA PHE A 374 18.26 -11.55 7.82
C PHE A 374 17.47 -12.59 8.61
N GLU A 375 17.94 -12.92 9.79
CA GLU A 375 17.27 -13.86 10.70
C GLU A 375 15.94 -13.28 11.18
N VAL A 376 14.88 -14.08 11.15
CA VAL A 376 13.53 -13.73 11.61
C VAL A 376 13.11 -14.65 12.75
N GLU A 377 12.57 -14.08 13.82
CA GLU A 377 11.93 -14.81 14.91
C GLU A 377 10.47 -14.35 15.01
N GLU A 378 9.53 -15.25 14.65
CA GLU A 378 8.09 -14.94 14.59
C GLU A 378 7.24 -16.09 15.14
N GLU A 379 6.01 -15.76 15.53
CA GLU A 379 4.95 -16.72 15.82
C GLU A 379 4.26 -17.07 14.51
N LEU A 380 4.29 -18.36 14.18
CA LEU A 380 3.80 -18.87 12.91
C LEU A 380 2.67 -19.87 13.14
N GLU A 381 1.75 -19.92 12.24
CA GLU A 381 0.62 -20.84 12.26
C GLU A 381 0.72 -21.83 11.11
N VAL A 382 0.42 -23.09 11.40
CA VAL A 382 0.26 -24.12 10.39
C VAL A 382 -1.01 -24.91 10.66
N GLU A 383 -1.72 -25.22 9.59
CA GLU A 383 -2.89 -26.11 9.66
C GLU A 383 -2.66 -27.32 8.76
N PHE A 384 -2.94 -28.52 9.26
CA PHE A 384 -2.82 -29.77 8.51
C PHE A 384 -3.87 -30.80 8.91
N LEU A 385 -4.17 -31.69 7.98
CA LEU A 385 -5.12 -32.79 8.18
C LEU A 385 -4.44 -33.96 8.89
N LEU A 386 -5.17 -34.60 9.81
CA LEU A 386 -4.75 -35.86 10.39
C LEU A 386 -4.91 -36.99 9.37
N GLN A 387 -3.91 -37.87 9.27
CA GLN A 387 -3.96 -39.02 8.38
C GLN A 387 -5.09 -39.99 8.80
N ASN A 388 -5.22 -40.22 10.09
CA ASN A 388 -6.31 -40.98 10.67
C ASN A 388 -7.29 -40.01 11.32
N GLN A 389 -8.45 -39.86 10.69
CA GLN A 389 -9.52 -39.01 11.22
C GLN A 389 -10.06 -39.64 12.52
N ASN A 390 -10.14 -38.85 13.56
CA ASN A 390 -10.70 -39.28 14.83
C ASN A 390 -12.23 -39.01 14.82
N TRP A 391 -12.99 -40.09 15.01
CA TRP A 391 -14.46 -40.05 15.06
C TRP A 391 -15.03 -40.18 16.49
N THR A 392 -14.13 -40.29 17.50
CA THR A 392 -14.53 -40.45 18.89
C THR A 392 -14.43 -39.15 19.65
N GLU A 393 -15.28 -38.96 20.66
CA GLU A 393 -15.21 -37.81 21.55
C GLU A 393 -14.22 -38.01 22.70
N ASP A 394 -13.77 -39.27 22.91
CA ASP A 394 -12.97 -39.70 24.07
C ASP A 394 -11.44 -39.63 23.81
N GLU A 395 -11.02 -39.37 22.56
CA GLU A 395 -9.63 -39.32 22.19
C GLU A 395 -9.31 -37.98 21.50
N TRP A 396 -8.15 -37.42 21.83
CA TRP A 396 -7.64 -36.18 21.27
C TRP A 396 -6.20 -36.36 20.81
N THR A 397 -5.84 -35.73 19.71
CA THR A 397 -4.47 -35.77 19.18
C THR A 397 -3.71 -34.51 19.60
N ILE A 398 -2.59 -34.70 20.29
CA ILE A 398 -1.64 -33.66 20.65
C ILE A 398 -0.50 -33.67 19.64
N ALA A 399 -0.12 -32.50 19.16
CA ALA A 399 1.01 -32.28 18.27
C ALA A 399 2.17 -31.63 19.05
N THR A 400 3.38 -32.08 18.84
CA THR A 400 4.61 -31.50 19.40
C THR A 400 5.53 -31.13 18.26
N VAL A 401 5.99 -29.87 18.23
CA VAL A 401 6.86 -29.32 17.17
C VAL A 401 8.32 -29.41 17.60
N TYR A 402 9.18 -29.82 16.69
CA TYR A 402 10.63 -29.90 16.86
C TYR A 402 11.35 -29.12 15.77
N ASP A 403 12.47 -28.51 16.14
CA ASP A 403 13.42 -27.98 15.16
C ASP A 403 14.20 -29.12 14.46
N GLU A 404 15.02 -28.77 13.48
CA GLU A 404 15.84 -29.71 12.74
C GLU A 404 16.89 -30.45 13.58
N LYS A 405 17.23 -29.90 14.76
CA LYS A 405 18.18 -30.54 15.71
C LYS A 405 17.49 -31.47 16.69
N GLY A 406 16.16 -31.60 16.61
CA GLY A 406 15.34 -32.38 17.52
C GLY A 406 15.00 -31.69 18.84
N ASN A 407 15.24 -30.39 18.97
CA ASN A 407 14.81 -29.64 20.15
C ASN A 407 13.33 -29.33 20.06
N ILE A 408 12.60 -29.43 21.17
CA ILE A 408 11.20 -29.03 21.26
C ILE A 408 11.09 -27.49 21.05
N VAL A 409 10.17 -27.10 20.19
CA VAL A 409 9.83 -25.70 19.93
C VAL A 409 8.53 -25.36 20.67
N ALA A 410 8.50 -24.23 21.36
CA ALA A 410 7.28 -23.74 21.99
C ALA A 410 6.14 -23.69 20.98
N SER A 411 5.07 -24.40 21.26
CA SER A 411 3.91 -24.57 20.38
C SER A 411 2.63 -24.74 21.15
N GLN A 412 1.51 -24.37 20.56
CA GLN A 412 0.17 -24.54 21.13
C GLN A 412 -0.84 -24.88 20.07
N HIS A 413 -1.87 -25.64 20.48
CA HIS A 413 -3.04 -25.90 19.66
C HIS A 413 -3.97 -24.69 19.70
N GLU A 414 -4.54 -24.35 18.55
CA GLU A 414 -5.54 -23.29 18.43
C GLU A 414 -6.77 -23.78 17.64
N LYS A 415 -7.85 -23.03 17.70
CA LYS A 415 -9.05 -23.30 16.92
C LYS A 415 -8.73 -23.26 15.42
N THR A 416 -9.06 -24.36 14.74
CA THR A 416 -8.90 -24.50 13.29
C THR A 416 -9.85 -23.56 12.52
N ALA A 417 -9.58 -23.31 11.26
CA ALA A 417 -10.49 -22.56 10.38
C ALA A 417 -11.84 -23.30 10.20
N SER A 418 -11.83 -24.64 10.24
CA SER A 418 -13.01 -25.47 10.20
C SER A 418 -13.86 -25.31 11.47
N SER A 419 -15.18 -25.25 11.32
CA SER A 419 -16.13 -25.29 12.43
C SER A 419 -16.52 -26.72 12.85
N LEU A 420 -15.83 -27.75 12.33
CA LEU A 420 -16.03 -29.12 12.79
C LEU A 420 -15.54 -29.27 14.24
N ASN A 421 -16.32 -29.96 15.06
CA ASN A 421 -15.96 -30.30 16.44
C ASN A 421 -15.17 -31.63 16.57
N LEU A 422 -14.89 -32.28 15.43
CA LEU A 422 -14.13 -33.52 15.36
C LEU A 422 -12.64 -33.24 15.22
N ASP A 423 -11.82 -34.16 15.71
CA ASP A 423 -10.36 -34.05 15.69
C ASP A 423 -9.76 -34.52 14.35
N TRP A 424 -10.05 -33.80 13.26
CA TRP A 424 -9.60 -34.10 11.90
C TRP A 424 -8.50 -33.20 11.40
N VAL A 425 -8.45 -31.99 11.92
CA VAL A 425 -7.53 -30.94 11.50
C VAL A 425 -6.83 -30.40 12.73
N LYS A 426 -5.54 -30.10 12.62
CA LYS A 426 -4.76 -29.45 13.66
C LYS A 426 -4.29 -28.09 13.18
N LYS A 427 -4.58 -27.06 13.96
CA LYS A 427 -3.94 -25.75 13.88
C LYS A 427 -2.94 -25.62 15.01
N ILE A 428 -1.70 -25.40 14.65
CA ILE A 428 -0.59 -25.23 15.61
C ILE A 428 -0.01 -23.84 15.42
N CYS A 429 0.05 -23.08 16.50
CA CYS A 429 0.87 -21.88 16.61
C CYS A 429 2.20 -22.27 17.25
N PHE A 430 3.32 -21.86 16.67
CA PHE A 430 4.66 -22.16 17.18
C PHE A 430 5.61 -21.00 16.98
N LYS A 431 6.60 -20.90 17.86
CA LYS A 431 7.61 -19.83 17.77
C LYS A 431 8.82 -20.33 16.98
N ALA A 432 9.04 -19.72 15.81
CA ALA A 432 10.09 -20.11 14.88
C ALA A 432 11.23 -19.10 14.83
N LYS A 433 12.47 -19.62 14.84
CA LYS A 433 13.67 -18.88 14.51
C LYS A 433 14.15 -19.33 13.13
N LEU A 434 14.19 -18.40 12.17
CA LEU A 434 14.36 -18.67 10.76
C LEU A 434 15.67 -18.10 10.24
N ALA A 435 16.45 -18.92 9.54
CA ALA A 435 17.65 -18.47 8.84
C ALA A 435 17.28 -17.54 7.66
N PRO A 436 18.18 -16.61 7.27
CA PRO A 436 17.94 -15.66 6.19
C PRO A 436 17.67 -16.33 4.85
N SER A 437 16.73 -15.82 4.07
CA SER A 437 16.44 -16.15 2.67
C SER A 437 16.55 -17.65 2.39
N SER A 438 15.81 -18.47 3.15
CA SER A 438 15.91 -19.93 3.10
C SER A 438 14.62 -20.62 3.48
N VAL A 439 14.49 -21.89 3.07
CA VAL A 439 13.45 -22.78 3.58
C VAL A 439 13.98 -23.44 4.87
N ASN A 440 13.30 -23.15 5.96
CA ASN A 440 13.56 -23.71 7.28
C ASN A 440 12.59 -24.86 7.52
N ARG A 441 13.05 -25.92 8.17
CA ARG A 441 12.26 -27.10 8.45
C ARG A 441 12.00 -27.26 9.94
N PHE A 442 10.77 -27.63 10.25
CA PHE A 442 10.33 -28.15 11.53
C PHE A 442 9.64 -29.47 11.30
N ASN A 443 9.58 -30.31 12.32
CA ASN A 443 8.85 -31.57 12.27
C ASN A 443 7.84 -31.61 13.40
N CYS A 444 6.66 -32.12 13.13
CA CYS A 444 5.64 -32.34 14.13
C CYS A 444 5.42 -33.83 14.33
N THR A 445 5.32 -34.26 15.60
CA THR A 445 4.91 -35.64 15.95
C THR A 445 3.56 -35.59 16.64
N LEU A 446 2.76 -36.64 16.47
CA LEU A 446 1.42 -36.76 17.01
C LEU A 446 1.36 -37.81 18.10
N LYS A 447 0.57 -37.52 19.15
CA LYS A 447 0.27 -38.46 20.23
C LYS A 447 -1.22 -38.41 20.53
N GLN A 448 -1.89 -39.56 20.51
CA GLN A 448 -3.26 -39.68 21.00
C GLN A 448 -3.29 -39.71 22.52
N VAL A 449 -4.23 -38.98 23.11
CA VAL A 449 -4.51 -38.91 24.55
C VAL A 449 -6.02 -39.11 24.77
N LYS A 450 -6.37 -39.70 25.92
CA LYS A 450 -7.78 -39.99 26.25
C LYS A 450 -8.54 -38.81 26.86
N GLU A 451 -7.84 -37.83 27.37
CA GLU A 451 -8.42 -36.63 27.94
C GLU A 451 -7.87 -35.43 27.22
N LYS A 452 -8.76 -34.54 26.78
CA LYS A 452 -8.41 -33.23 26.30
C LYS A 452 -8.08 -32.39 27.52
N ASP A 453 -6.80 -32.05 27.68
CA ASP A 453 -6.42 -31.01 28.62
C ASP A 453 -7.08 -29.71 28.11
N LEU A 454 -8.29 -29.46 28.63
CA LEU A 454 -8.94 -28.18 28.46
C LEU A 454 -8.15 -27.16 29.28
N PRO A 455 -7.49 -26.20 28.67
CA PRO A 455 -6.74 -25.22 29.42
C PRO A 455 -7.71 -24.51 30.39
N SER A 456 -7.47 -24.66 31.67
CA SER A 456 -8.19 -23.91 32.67
C SER A 456 -7.56 -22.50 32.72
N TYR A 457 -8.14 -21.58 32.01
CA TYR A 457 -7.68 -20.20 31.98
C TYR A 457 -7.97 -19.51 33.32
N GLN A 458 -7.03 -19.57 34.25
CA GLN A 458 -7.14 -18.91 35.54
C GLN A 458 -6.62 -17.47 35.43
N TYR A 459 -7.48 -16.56 35.01
CA TYR A 459 -7.23 -15.14 35.04
C TYR A 459 -8.11 -14.47 36.10
N GLY A 460 -7.64 -13.32 36.63
CA GLY A 460 -8.37 -12.55 37.61
C GLY A 460 -9.76 -12.11 37.10
N GLU A 461 -10.70 -11.85 38.05
CA GLU A 461 -12.07 -11.44 37.74
C GLU A 461 -12.14 -10.11 36.98
N ASP A 462 -11.29 -9.14 37.35
CA ASP A 462 -11.30 -7.80 36.78
C ASP A 462 -10.32 -7.62 35.59
N PHE A 463 -9.25 -8.40 35.54
CA PHE A 463 -8.16 -8.20 34.59
C PHE A 463 -7.63 -9.53 34.04
N ILE A 464 -7.31 -9.54 32.74
CA ILE A 464 -6.51 -10.56 32.10
C ILE A 464 -5.09 -10.01 31.94
N SER A 465 -4.12 -10.61 32.65
CA SER A 465 -2.74 -10.14 32.64
C SER A 465 -1.81 -11.19 32.05
N VAL A 466 -1.11 -10.81 30.99
CA VAL A 466 -0.02 -11.59 30.39
C VAL A 466 1.30 -10.88 30.67
N LYS A 467 2.24 -11.61 31.28
CA LYS A 467 3.52 -11.06 31.70
C LYS A 467 4.66 -11.98 31.33
N ASN A 468 5.72 -11.40 30.80
CA ASN A 468 7.03 -12.03 30.63
C ASN A 468 8.14 -11.14 31.18
N GLU A 469 9.41 -11.50 31.00
CA GLU A 469 10.56 -10.75 31.53
C GLU A 469 10.65 -9.32 31.00
N ARG A 470 10.15 -9.04 29.79
CA ARG A 470 10.31 -7.76 29.10
C ARG A 470 9.01 -6.97 28.95
N MET A 471 7.86 -7.60 29.12
CA MET A 471 6.55 -7.02 28.79
C MET A 471 5.51 -7.38 29.86
N THR A 472 4.59 -6.46 30.10
CA THR A 472 3.31 -6.71 30.78
C THR A 472 2.18 -6.09 29.96
N ALA A 473 1.20 -6.90 29.60
CA ALA A 473 -0.03 -6.47 28.94
C ALA A 473 -1.22 -6.84 29.83
N ILE A 474 -2.14 -5.91 30.05
CA ILE A 474 -3.32 -6.09 30.90
C ILE A 474 -4.55 -5.66 30.10
N ILE A 475 -5.51 -6.57 29.96
CA ILE A 475 -6.82 -6.29 29.39
C ILE A 475 -7.84 -6.19 30.54
N ASN A 476 -8.61 -5.11 30.54
CA ASN A 476 -9.65 -4.84 31.53
C ASN A 476 -10.95 -5.55 31.11
N ARG A 477 -11.47 -6.44 31.95
CA ARG A 477 -12.69 -7.20 31.65
C ARG A 477 -13.97 -6.37 31.69
N LYS A 478 -13.96 -5.21 32.36
CA LYS A 478 -15.14 -4.32 32.45
C LYS A 478 -15.26 -3.39 31.26
N THR A 479 -14.15 -3.11 30.59
CA THR A 479 -14.12 -2.18 29.45
C THR A 479 -13.75 -2.82 28.14
N GLY A 480 -13.13 -4.02 28.15
CA GLY A 480 -12.58 -4.69 26.97
C GLY A 480 -11.30 -4.04 26.43
N LEU A 481 -10.77 -3.00 27.06
CA LEU A 481 -9.66 -2.20 26.60
C LEU A 481 -8.32 -2.70 27.15
N ILE A 482 -7.23 -2.28 26.48
CA ILE A 482 -5.86 -2.45 26.99
C ILE A 482 -5.67 -1.46 28.14
N GLU A 483 -5.82 -1.95 29.36
CA GLU A 483 -5.63 -1.16 30.59
C GLU A 483 -4.20 -0.62 30.67
N LYS A 484 -3.24 -1.50 30.33
CA LYS A 484 -1.82 -1.20 30.41
C LYS A 484 -0.98 -2.05 29.46
N TYR A 485 -0.01 -1.42 28.82
CA TYR A 485 1.03 -2.10 28.07
C TYR A 485 2.39 -1.52 28.43
N THR A 486 3.26 -2.36 29.00
CA THR A 486 4.57 -1.96 29.52
C THR A 486 5.65 -2.78 28.83
N VAL A 487 6.70 -2.13 28.34
CA VAL A 487 7.89 -2.77 27.76
C VAL A 487 9.14 -2.22 28.42
N GLY A 488 10.03 -3.11 28.90
CA GLY A 488 11.26 -2.71 29.60
C GLY A 488 10.99 -1.89 30.86
N GLY A 489 9.86 -2.13 31.54
CA GLY A 489 9.44 -1.37 32.72
C GLY A 489 8.79 -0.01 32.44
N ILE A 490 8.75 0.43 31.17
CA ILE A 490 8.16 1.72 30.76
C ILE A 490 6.75 1.48 30.24
N ASN A 491 5.77 2.20 30.78
CA ASN A 491 4.40 2.14 30.30
C ASN A 491 4.27 2.83 28.94
N ARG A 492 3.67 2.13 28.00
CA ARG A 492 3.50 2.59 26.61
C ARG A 492 2.07 3.04 26.32
N LEU A 493 1.09 2.22 26.73
CA LEU A 493 -0.33 2.48 26.50
C LEU A 493 -1.09 2.48 27.82
N VAL A 494 -2.15 3.30 27.89
CA VAL A 494 -3.05 3.43 29.03
C VAL A 494 -4.50 3.53 28.52
N ASN A 495 -5.38 2.62 28.97
CA ASN A 495 -6.79 2.60 28.58
C ASN A 495 -6.99 2.72 27.04
N ALA A 496 -6.16 2.00 26.28
CA ALA A 496 -6.08 2.07 24.84
C ALA A 496 -6.99 1.05 24.14
N GLY A 497 -7.34 1.33 22.91
CA GLY A 497 -8.14 0.43 22.07
C GLY A 497 -9.61 0.84 21.98
N LYS A 498 -9.95 2.08 22.24
CA LYS A 498 -11.29 2.61 22.01
C LYS A 498 -11.60 2.68 20.52
N ILE A 499 -12.83 2.31 20.17
CA ILE A 499 -13.36 2.50 18.82
C ILE A 499 -14.28 3.72 18.88
N GLU A 500 -13.82 4.84 18.36
CA GLU A 500 -14.46 6.14 18.39
C GLU A 500 -15.24 6.40 17.10
N VAL A 501 -16.39 7.05 17.22
CA VAL A 501 -17.27 7.38 16.10
C VAL A 501 -17.40 8.89 15.98
N TYR A 502 -17.15 9.38 14.77
CA TYR A 502 -17.23 10.80 14.42
C TYR A 502 -18.23 11.00 13.27
N LYS A 503 -18.73 12.22 13.13
CA LYS A 503 -19.52 12.62 11.98
C LYS A 503 -18.63 12.67 10.74
N ASP A 504 -19.12 12.13 9.64
CA ASP A 504 -18.54 12.26 8.31
C ASP A 504 -19.19 13.44 7.55
N ASN A 505 -18.45 14.15 6.72
CA ASN A 505 -18.93 15.25 5.90
C ASN A 505 -19.57 14.81 4.57
N GLU A 506 -19.76 13.51 4.34
CA GLU A 506 -20.33 12.89 3.14
C GLU A 506 -19.49 13.02 1.86
N ASP A 507 -18.34 13.68 1.91
CA ASP A 507 -17.40 13.85 0.80
C ASP A 507 -16.33 12.74 0.82
N PRO A 508 -16.34 11.77 -0.12
CA PRO A 508 -15.37 10.67 -0.13
C PRO A 508 -13.93 11.13 -0.36
N TRP A 509 -13.71 12.30 -0.97
CA TRP A 509 -12.37 12.89 -1.07
C TRP A 509 -11.92 13.58 0.21
N GLY A 510 -12.86 14.05 1.06
CA GLY A 510 -12.54 14.88 2.20
C GLY A 510 -11.88 16.20 1.81
N MET A 511 -12.35 16.83 0.72
CA MET A 511 -11.76 18.07 0.19
C MET A 511 -12.14 19.31 0.99
N THR A 512 -13.21 19.23 1.79
CA THR A 512 -13.77 20.35 2.55
C THR A 512 -13.36 20.35 4.01
N VAL A 513 -12.63 19.35 4.46
CA VAL A 513 -12.17 19.19 5.85
C VAL A 513 -10.70 18.77 5.88
N SER A 514 -9.97 19.11 6.94
CA SER A 514 -8.64 18.56 7.24
C SER A 514 -8.68 17.51 8.34
N SER A 515 -9.78 17.43 9.09
CA SER A 515 -9.94 16.57 10.25
C SER A 515 -11.39 16.13 10.43
N PHE A 516 -11.59 15.03 11.19
CA PHE A 516 -12.92 14.55 11.61
C PHE A 516 -12.97 14.61 13.14
N THR A 517 -13.53 15.70 13.67
CA THR A 517 -13.52 16.03 15.10
C THR A 517 -14.90 16.07 15.76
N ASP A 518 -15.99 16.01 14.96
CA ASP A 518 -17.37 15.97 15.48
C ASP A 518 -17.66 14.61 16.12
N TYR A 519 -17.25 14.44 17.38
CA TYR A 519 -17.38 13.21 18.14
C TYR A 519 -18.84 12.87 18.44
N LEU A 520 -19.22 11.59 18.20
CA LEU A 520 -20.59 11.09 18.37
C LEU A 520 -20.72 10.00 19.44
N GLY A 521 -19.61 9.48 19.94
CA GLY A 521 -19.56 8.43 20.97
C GLY A 521 -18.58 7.31 20.64
N ASP A 522 -18.54 6.33 21.52
CA ASP A 522 -17.67 5.14 21.40
C ASP A 522 -18.50 3.88 21.19
N PHE A 523 -17.88 2.87 20.60
CA PHE A 523 -18.33 1.51 20.79
C PHE A 523 -18.14 1.11 22.25
N THR A 524 -19.19 0.64 22.89
CA THR A 524 -19.19 0.20 24.29
C THR A 524 -19.13 -1.31 24.38
N LEU A 525 -18.52 -1.83 25.44
CA LEU A 525 -18.50 -3.27 25.68
C LEU A 525 -19.95 -3.79 25.80
N MET A 526 -20.26 -4.85 25.05
CA MET A 526 -21.57 -5.51 25.16
C MET A 526 -21.81 -6.05 26.56
N SER A 527 -23.07 -6.10 27.00
CA SER A 527 -23.45 -6.96 28.10
C SER A 527 -23.24 -8.43 27.72
N ASP A 528 -23.01 -9.31 28.71
CA ASP A 528 -22.91 -10.75 28.45
C ASP A 528 -24.15 -11.30 27.72
N ALA A 529 -25.35 -10.79 28.03
CA ALA A 529 -26.57 -11.17 27.33
C ALA A 529 -26.58 -10.78 25.85
N ALA A 530 -26.16 -9.54 25.53
CA ALA A 530 -26.03 -9.09 24.14
C ALA A 530 -24.96 -9.86 23.38
N ALA A 531 -23.85 -10.17 24.03
CA ALA A 531 -22.76 -10.97 23.44
C ALA A 531 -23.22 -12.41 23.13
N ASN A 532 -23.99 -13.04 24.00
CA ASN A 532 -24.56 -14.37 23.76
C ASN A 532 -25.56 -14.34 22.60
N GLU A 533 -26.44 -13.35 22.52
CA GLU A 533 -27.37 -13.19 21.41
C GLU A 533 -26.64 -12.98 20.08
N PHE A 534 -25.63 -12.09 20.05
CA PHE A 534 -24.84 -11.82 18.85
C PHE A 534 -24.05 -13.06 18.39
N ALA A 535 -23.47 -13.81 19.32
CA ALA A 535 -22.71 -15.04 19.01
C ALA A 535 -23.61 -16.23 18.64
N GLY A 536 -24.94 -16.14 18.81
CA GLY A 536 -25.88 -17.20 18.52
C GLY A 536 -25.95 -18.28 19.62
N TYR A 537 -25.54 -17.97 20.86
CA TYR A 537 -25.54 -18.86 22.01
C TYR A 537 -26.34 -18.28 23.20
N PRO A 538 -27.63 -17.94 23.03
CA PRO A 538 -28.39 -17.20 24.03
C PRO A 538 -28.56 -17.91 25.39
N GLU A 539 -28.38 -19.23 25.43
CA GLU A 539 -28.49 -20.04 26.65
C GLU A 539 -27.12 -20.35 27.29
N GLU A 540 -26.03 -19.94 26.67
CA GLU A 540 -24.67 -20.19 27.10
C GLU A 540 -24.12 -19.06 27.97
N ASN A 541 -23.16 -19.35 28.83
CA ASN A 541 -22.51 -18.33 29.67
C ASN A 541 -21.31 -17.72 28.93
N TYR A 542 -21.59 -17.03 27.85
CA TYR A 542 -20.60 -16.43 26.96
C TYR A 542 -20.24 -15.00 27.42
N LYS A 543 -19.03 -14.77 27.90
CA LYS A 543 -18.61 -13.49 28.41
C LYS A 543 -18.18 -12.54 27.33
N SER A 544 -18.52 -11.25 27.45
CA SER A 544 -18.14 -10.20 26.49
C SER A 544 -16.64 -10.01 26.36
N VAL A 545 -15.88 -10.29 27.41
CA VAL A 545 -14.41 -10.34 27.40
C VAL A 545 -13.96 -11.71 27.91
N ARG A 546 -13.26 -12.44 27.07
CA ARG A 546 -12.82 -13.81 27.38
C ARG A 546 -11.51 -14.17 26.73
N VAL A 547 -10.80 -15.11 27.33
CA VAL A 547 -9.65 -15.75 26.69
C VAL A 547 -10.17 -16.84 25.77
N ILE A 548 -9.78 -16.81 24.49
CA ILE A 548 -10.17 -17.79 23.48
C ILE A 548 -9.04 -18.77 23.16
N GLU A 549 -7.78 -18.33 23.27
CA GLU A 549 -6.61 -19.18 23.11
C GLU A 549 -5.61 -18.87 24.22
N ASP A 550 -4.98 -19.91 24.79
CA ASP A 550 -3.88 -19.77 25.74
C ASP A 550 -2.97 -20.99 25.70
N GLY A 551 -1.67 -20.75 25.71
CA GLY A 551 -0.67 -21.81 25.66
C GLY A 551 0.74 -21.28 25.87
N ASP A 552 1.74 -22.03 25.40
CA ASP A 552 3.15 -21.69 25.57
C ASP A 552 3.64 -20.57 24.64
N VAL A 553 2.86 -20.23 23.61
CA VAL A 553 3.26 -19.24 22.59
C VAL A 553 2.60 -17.91 22.85
N ARG A 554 1.27 -17.87 22.93
CA ARG A 554 0.50 -16.63 23.13
C ARG A 554 -0.80 -16.85 23.89
N THR A 555 -1.35 -15.76 24.41
CA THR A 555 -2.73 -15.65 24.93
C THR A 555 -3.53 -14.78 23.96
N THR A 556 -4.69 -15.23 23.51
CA THR A 556 -5.62 -14.41 22.72
C THR A 556 -6.88 -14.10 23.53
N VAL A 557 -7.14 -12.82 23.70
CA VAL A 557 -8.32 -12.27 24.38
C VAL A 557 -9.27 -11.70 23.34
N GLU A 558 -10.54 -12.05 23.41
CA GLU A 558 -11.59 -11.50 22.55
C GLU A 558 -12.53 -10.62 23.38
N ALA A 559 -12.87 -9.46 22.81
CA ALA A 559 -13.82 -8.50 23.37
C ALA A 559 -14.85 -8.09 22.32
N LEU A 560 -16.14 -8.00 22.73
CA LEU A 560 -17.25 -7.65 21.86
C LEU A 560 -17.81 -6.28 22.22
N PHE A 561 -17.89 -5.41 21.21
CA PHE A 561 -18.34 -4.04 21.36
C PHE A 561 -19.54 -3.74 20.46
N GLU A 562 -20.36 -2.82 20.88
CA GLU A 562 -21.53 -2.37 20.11
C GLU A 562 -21.65 -0.85 20.05
N TYR A 563 -22.15 -0.35 18.93
CA TYR A 563 -22.54 1.04 18.74
C TYR A 563 -23.80 1.08 17.87
N LYS A 564 -24.96 1.34 18.46
CA LYS A 564 -26.26 1.32 17.76
C LYS A 564 -26.47 0.00 16.99
N ARG A 565 -26.39 0.02 15.64
CA ARG A 565 -26.56 -1.17 14.78
C ARG A 565 -25.22 -1.79 14.33
N SER A 566 -24.12 -1.21 14.76
CA SER A 566 -22.77 -1.67 14.40
C SER A 566 -22.16 -2.46 15.55
N VAL A 567 -21.35 -3.46 15.20
CA VAL A 567 -20.66 -4.36 16.14
C VAL A 567 -19.19 -4.45 15.80
N ALA A 568 -18.36 -4.54 16.82
CA ALA A 568 -16.93 -4.83 16.64
C ALA A 568 -16.50 -6.00 17.51
N VAL A 569 -15.81 -6.97 16.89
CA VAL A 569 -15.10 -8.06 17.59
C VAL A 569 -13.62 -7.73 17.55
N VAL A 570 -13.03 -7.54 18.73
CA VAL A 570 -11.60 -7.21 18.86
C VAL A 570 -10.87 -8.37 19.52
N GLN A 571 -9.82 -8.84 18.87
CA GLN A 571 -8.96 -9.90 19.38
C GLN A 571 -7.56 -9.33 19.65
N TYR A 572 -7.08 -9.53 20.87
CA TYR A 572 -5.74 -9.16 21.33
C TYR A 572 -4.90 -10.43 21.49
N SER A 573 -3.92 -10.66 20.60
CA SER A 573 -2.97 -11.76 20.72
C SER A 573 -1.68 -11.26 21.36
N ILE A 574 -1.36 -11.78 22.53
CA ILE A 574 -0.28 -11.31 23.39
C ILE A 574 0.75 -12.44 23.54
N PRO A 575 1.99 -12.30 23.05
CA PRO A 575 3.01 -13.32 23.09
C PRO A 575 3.48 -13.64 24.50
N LYS A 576 3.73 -14.93 24.78
CA LYS A 576 4.38 -15.37 26.04
C LYS A 576 5.85 -14.96 26.10
N ASN A 577 6.49 -14.81 24.94
CA ASN A 577 7.88 -14.37 24.83
C ASN A 577 8.06 -13.41 23.66
N GLY A 578 7.61 -12.17 23.85
CA GLY A 578 7.69 -11.08 22.87
C GLY A 578 7.42 -9.75 23.55
N THR A 579 7.46 -8.66 22.77
CA THR A 579 7.24 -7.30 23.23
C THR A 579 6.22 -6.55 22.38
N TYR A 580 5.28 -7.23 21.75
CA TYR A 580 4.24 -6.64 20.89
C TYR A 580 2.84 -7.14 21.30
N ILE A 581 1.82 -6.50 20.77
CA ILE A 581 0.43 -6.97 20.83
C ILE A 581 -0.11 -6.95 19.41
N ASP A 582 -0.60 -8.10 18.93
CA ASP A 582 -1.36 -8.19 17.69
C ASP A 582 -2.84 -7.92 17.97
N ILE A 583 -3.46 -7.12 17.12
CA ILE A 583 -4.86 -6.72 17.23
C ILE A 583 -5.55 -7.03 15.91
N ASN A 584 -6.59 -7.85 15.98
CA ASN A 584 -7.50 -8.10 14.86
C ASN A 584 -8.88 -7.55 15.21
N ILE A 585 -9.45 -6.76 14.29
CA ILE A 585 -10.77 -6.15 14.46
C ILE A 585 -11.66 -6.63 13.31
N THR A 586 -12.77 -7.29 13.65
CA THR A 586 -13.86 -7.51 12.72
C THR A 586 -14.96 -6.51 13.03
N LEU A 587 -15.19 -5.58 12.11
CA LEU A 587 -16.14 -4.47 12.27
C LEU A 587 -17.32 -4.66 11.33
N PHE A 588 -18.53 -4.78 11.90
CA PHE A 588 -19.81 -4.76 11.17
C PHE A 588 -20.35 -3.33 11.19
N SER A 589 -20.01 -2.55 10.16
CA SER A 589 -20.40 -1.14 10.05
C SER A 589 -21.78 -0.98 9.40
N ASN A 590 -22.77 -0.53 10.18
CA ASN A 590 -24.16 -0.35 9.74
C ASN A 590 -24.68 1.08 9.94
N GLU A 591 -23.80 2.04 10.23
CA GLU A 591 -24.15 3.45 10.40
C GLU A 591 -23.59 4.24 9.20
N VAL A 592 -24.44 5.07 8.57
CA VAL A 592 -24.05 5.91 7.43
C VAL A 592 -23.46 7.24 7.90
N ASN A 593 -22.62 7.85 7.07
CA ASN A 593 -22.00 9.15 7.31
C ASN A 593 -21.23 9.18 8.64
N ARG A 594 -20.37 8.17 8.84
CA ARG A 594 -19.51 8.04 10.02
C ARG A 594 -18.06 7.86 9.60
N MET A 595 -17.19 8.49 10.36
CA MET A 595 -15.78 8.14 10.46
C MET A 595 -15.60 7.31 11.72
N ILE A 596 -14.98 6.14 11.60
CA ILE A 596 -14.70 5.24 12.71
C ILE A 596 -13.19 5.15 12.89
N LYS A 597 -12.71 5.47 14.11
CA LYS A 597 -11.29 5.45 14.45
C LYS A 597 -10.99 4.50 15.60
N TYR A 598 -9.82 3.86 15.52
CA TYR A 598 -9.27 3.06 16.61
C TYR A 598 -8.23 3.90 17.35
N ASN A 599 -8.56 4.25 18.58
CA ASN A 599 -7.74 5.15 19.40
C ASN A 599 -6.82 4.36 20.34
N LEU A 600 -5.53 4.62 20.24
CA LEU A 600 -4.48 4.10 21.09
C LEU A 600 -3.89 5.24 21.95
N SER A 601 -4.39 5.38 23.17
CA SER A 601 -3.88 6.36 24.12
C SER A 601 -2.53 5.92 24.67
N THR A 602 -1.48 6.69 24.37
CA THR A 602 -0.13 6.45 24.87
C THR A 602 0.08 7.11 26.24
N ALA A 603 1.03 6.60 27.03
CA ALA A 603 1.32 7.16 28.35
C ALA A 603 1.94 8.56 28.26
N GLU A 604 2.80 8.81 27.29
CA GLU A 604 3.66 10.00 27.23
C GLU A 604 3.50 10.86 25.95
N GLY A 605 2.91 10.33 24.87
CA GLY A 605 2.92 11.00 23.58
C GLY A 605 4.31 11.00 22.92
N GLY A 606 4.57 11.96 22.04
CA GLY A 606 5.85 12.08 21.34
C GLY A 606 5.77 12.86 20.03
N GLU A 607 6.82 12.77 19.21
CA GLU A 607 6.83 13.31 17.84
C GLU A 607 6.08 12.36 16.91
N PRO A 608 4.96 12.80 16.30
CA PRO A 608 4.18 11.95 15.42
C PRO A 608 4.92 11.75 14.08
N CYS A 609 4.98 10.50 13.63
CA CYS A 609 5.64 10.14 12.38
C CYS A 609 5.01 8.89 11.76
N GLY A 610 5.34 8.63 10.49
CA GLY A 610 4.89 7.45 9.77
C GLY A 610 5.73 7.15 8.54
N GLU A 611 5.60 5.93 8.02
CA GLU A 611 6.29 5.51 6.81
C GLU A 611 5.74 6.24 5.58
N THR A 612 6.62 6.66 4.71
CA THR A 612 6.34 7.13 3.35
C THR A 612 7.20 6.36 2.34
N ALA A 613 7.02 6.60 1.05
CA ALA A 613 7.83 5.94 0.03
C ALA A 613 9.33 6.17 0.27
N PHE A 614 10.06 5.09 0.60
CA PHE A 614 11.49 5.09 0.93
C PHE A 614 11.90 6.13 1.97
N GLY A 615 11.10 6.28 3.05
CA GLY A 615 11.45 7.19 4.11
C GLY A 615 10.44 7.30 5.23
N ILE A 616 10.60 8.36 6.02
CA ILE A 616 9.76 8.65 7.19
C ILE A 616 9.29 10.10 7.08
N SER A 617 7.99 10.31 7.15
CA SER A 617 7.37 11.63 7.27
C SER A 617 7.16 12.00 8.73
N SER A 618 7.44 13.25 9.11
CA SER A 618 7.14 13.83 10.42
C SER A 618 5.87 14.67 10.34
N TYR A 619 4.96 14.48 11.27
CA TYR A 619 3.68 15.21 11.31
C TYR A 619 3.65 16.29 12.40
N LYS A 620 4.80 16.65 12.94
CA LYS A 620 4.92 17.63 14.04
C LYS A 620 4.39 19.03 13.73
N ASN A 621 4.34 19.38 12.44
CA ASN A 621 3.85 20.69 11.98
C ASN A 621 2.36 20.67 11.62
N ASN A 622 1.68 19.53 11.68
CA ASN A 622 0.25 19.41 11.46
C ASN A 622 -0.51 19.93 12.68
N ASN A 623 -1.74 20.41 12.48
CA ASN A 623 -2.60 20.74 13.60
C ASN A 623 -3.04 19.46 14.33
N CYS A 624 -3.44 19.63 15.59
CA CYS A 624 -4.00 18.55 16.37
C CYS A 624 -5.22 17.94 15.65
N ASP A 625 -5.27 16.61 15.61
CA ASP A 625 -6.32 15.82 14.96
C ASP A 625 -6.46 16.02 13.43
N ASP A 626 -5.55 16.72 12.73
CA ASP A 626 -5.50 16.70 11.26
C ASP A 626 -5.23 15.25 10.77
N GLU A 627 -5.98 14.83 9.76
CA GLU A 627 -5.74 13.55 9.10
C GLU A 627 -4.40 13.58 8.37
N VAL A 628 -3.62 12.51 8.59
CA VAL A 628 -2.34 12.28 7.92
C VAL A 628 -2.36 10.95 7.20
N VAL A 629 -1.44 10.79 6.25
CA VAL A 629 -1.28 9.57 5.49
C VAL A 629 0.04 8.90 5.84
N PHE A 630 0.00 7.58 5.99
CA PHE A 630 1.18 6.74 6.23
C PHE A 630 1.01 5.41 5.49
N GLN A 631 2.10 4.66 5.33
CA GLN A 631 2.06 3.38 4.62
C GLN A 631 1.92 2.20 5.60
N LYS A 632 3.00 1.47 5.90
CA LYS A 632 2.95 0.23 6.70
C LYS A 632 2.91 0.47 8.21
N TRP A 633 3.28 1.67 8.68
CA TRP A 633 3.29 2.00 10.09
C TRP A 633 3.20 3.50 10.36
N CYS A 634 2.74 3.84 11.56
CA CYS A 634 2.78 5.19 12.13
C CYS A 634 2.95 5.11 13.65
N GLY A 635 3.23 6.23 14.31
CA GLY A 635 3.31 6.27 15.77
C GLY A 635 4.00 7.50 16.31
N PHE A 636 4.43 7.37 17.57
CA PHE A 636 5.17 8.40 18.28
C PHE A 636 6.62 7.98 18.52
N LYS A 637 7.54 8.85 18.14
CA LYS A 637 8.94 8.79 18.55
C LYS A 637 9.10 9.57 19.85
N ASN A 638 9.69 8.95 20.89
CA ASN A 638 9.81 9.55 22.22
C ASN A 638 11.10 9.08 22.88
N GLU A 639 11.85 10.01 23.53
CA GLU A 639 13.09 9.70 24.26
C GLU A 639 12.91 8.67 25.37
N LYS A 640 11.72 8.65 26.03
CA LYS A 640 11.39 7.67 27.05
C LYS A 640 10.95 6.33 26.48
N GLY A 641 10.69 6.28 25.17
CA GLY A 641 10.39 5.08 24.42
C GLY A 641 9.27 5.23 23.41
N ASP A 642 9.57 4.76 22.24
CA ASP A 642 8.74 4.80 21.05
C ASP A 642 7.50 3.91 21.20
N VAL A 643 6.43 4.29 20.47
CA VAL A 643 5.23 3.46 20.28
C VAL A 643 4.81 3.57 18.81
N TYR A 644 4.78 2.44 18.13
CA TYR A 644 4.36 2.37 16.74
C TYR A 644 3.25 1.36 16.53
N VAL A 645 2.42 1.64 15.53
CA VAL A 645 1.34 0.79 15.05
C VAL A 645 1.65 0.36 13.63
N LEU A 646 1.89 -0.93 13.45
CA LEU A 646 2.04 -1.54 12.13
C LEU A 646 0.65 -1.90 11.60
N ASN A 647 0.44 -1.81 10.29
CA ASN A 647 -0.85 -2.09 9.65
C ASN A 647 -0.71 -2.87 8.34
N ARG A 648 -1.84 -3.40 7.84
CA ARG A 648 -1.95 -4.13 6.58
C ARG A 648 -2.97 -3.48 5.64
N GLY A 649 -2.71 -2.22 5.25
CA GLY A 649 -3.55 -1.51 4.28
C GLY A 649 -4.54 -0.52 4.90
N THR A 650 -4.20 0.04 6.06
CA THR A 650 -4.85 1.21 6.64
C THR A 650 -3.89 2.39 6.52
N TYR A 651 -4.29 3.43 5.78
CA TYR A 651 -3.38 4.50 5.37
C TYR A 651 -3.62 5.83 6.08
N GLY A 652 -4.76 6.00 6.71
CA GLY A 652 -5.15 7.26 7.36
C GLY A 652 -5.14 7.19 8.87
N GLY A 653 -4.87 8.32 9.50
CA GLY A 653 -4.99 8.50 10.94
C GLY A 653 -4.74 9.94 11.34
N SER A 654 -4.92 10.21 12.62
CA SER A 654 -4.65 11.51 13.20
C SER A 654 -3.97 11.38 14.57
N PHE A 655 -3.31 12.43 14.98
CA PHE A 655 -2.58 12.48 16.24
C PHE A 655 -3.02 13.68 17.07
N ASN A 656 -3.12 13.48 18.36
CA ASN A 656 -3.11 14.57 19.32
C ASN A 656 -1.89 14.45 20.28
N GLU A 657 -1.89 15.11 21.40
CA GLU A 657 -0.74 15.09 22.33
C GLU A 657 -0.31 13.69 22.77
N LYS A 658 -1.27 12.75 22.91
CA LYS A 658 -1.01 11.40 23.44
C LYS A 658 -1.69 10.29 22.67
N ASP A 659 -2.64 10.59 21.78
CA ASP A 659 -3.42 9.56 21.11
C ASP A 659 -2.94 9.36 19.66
N ILE A 660 -2.83 8.09 19.28
CA ILE A 660 -2.69 7.63 17.91
C ILE A 660 -4.08 7.14 17.49
N LYS A 661 -4.75 7.87 16.61
CA LYS A 661 -6.10 7.53 16.15
C LYS A 661 -6.04 7.01 14.71
N ILE A 662 -6.11 5.70 14.55
CA ILE A 662 -6.11 5.04 13.24
C ILE A 662 -7.50 5.13 12.64
N SER A 663 -7.63 5.72 11.46
CA SER A 663 -8.89 5.85 10.72
C SER A 663 -9.23 4.51 10.06
N LEU A 664 -10.13 3.74 10.71
CA LEU A 664 -10.49 2.40 10.23
C LEU A 664 -11.25 2.49 8.92
N LEU A 665 -12.36 3.22 8.91
CA LEU A 665 -13.19 3.41 7.72
C LEU A 665 -14.09 4.64 7.88
N ARG A 666 -14.63 5.08 6.76
CA ARG A 666 -15.71 6.06 6.73
C ARG A 666 -16.83 5.58 5.79
N THR A 667 -18.04 6.11 6.03
CA THR A 667 -19.24 5.64 5.32
C THR A 667 -19.97 6.77 4.59
N PRO A 668 -19.29 7.62 3.79
CA PRO A 668 -19.95 8.61 2.95
C PRO A 668 -20.68 7.96 1.77
N VAL A 669 -21.42 8.72 1.01
CA VAL A 669 -21.95 8.27 -0.29
C VAL A 669 -20.82 8.10 -1.31
N TYR A 670 -21.00 7.20 -2.28
CA TYR A 670 -20.07 7.07 -3.41
C TYR A 670 -20.02 8.35 -4.23
N SER A 671 -18.83 8.76 -4.63
CA SER A 671 -18.58 9.85 -5.59
C SER A 671 -19.26 11.19 -5.26
N GLY A 672 -19.56 11.45 -3.99
CA GLY A 672 -20.12 12.73 -3.57
C GLY A 672 -19.12 13.84 -3.79
N HIS A 673 -19.36 14.74 -4.76
CA HIS A 673 -18.43 15.82 -5.10
C HIS A 673 -18.92 17.13 -4.52
N PRO A 674 -18.15 17.83 -3.67
CA PRO A 674 -18.53 19.14 -3.15
C PRO A 674 -18.48 20.19 -4.26
N ILE A 675 -19.64 20.80 -4.58
CA ILE A 675 -19.75 21.87 -5.58
C ILE A 675 -20.44 23.07 -4.97
N HIS A 676 -19.68 24.08 -4.60
CA HIS A 676 -20.17 25.31 -4.00
C HIS A 676 -21.11 25.06 -2.80
N GLU A 677 -22.30 25.66 -2.77
CA GLU A 677 -23.29 25.52 -1.70
C GLU A 677 -24.30 24.37 -1.93
N ARG A 678 -24.06 23.50 -2.91
CA ARG A 678 -24.98 22.39 -3.19
C ARG A 678 -24.77 21.25 -2.20
N ASP A 679 -25.86 20.61 -1.84
CA ASP A 679 -25.78 19.35 -1.08
C ASP A 679 -24.95 18.31 -1.84
N ILE A 680 -24.05 17.63 -1.15
CA ILE A 680 -23.17 16.61 -1.75
C ILE A 680 -24.00 15.45 -2.27
N ALA A 681 -25.03 15.05 -1.51
CA ALA A 681 -25.90 13.94 -1.87
C ALA A 681 -27.37 14.40 -1.98
N PRO A 682 -28.12 13.97 -3.03
CA PRO A 682 -29.56 14.25 -3.07
C PRO A 682 -30.31 13.45 -2.00
N HIS A 683 -31.08 14.14 -1.13
CA HIS A 683 -31.80 13.53 -0.01
C HIS A 683 -33.18 12.97 -0.38
N ASN A 684 -33.51 12.80 -1.66
CA ASN A 684 -34.81 12.34 -2.13
C ASN A 684 -34.86 10.87 -2.55
N ARG A 685 -33.78 10.13 -2.36
CA ARG A 685 -33.66 8.70 -2.71
C ARG A 685 -32.57 8.01 -1.88
N TYR A 686 -32.61 6.68 -1.85
CA TYR A 686 -31.53 5.89 -1.28
C TYR A 686 -30.27 5.97 -2.16
N LEU A 687 -29.12 6.17 -1.53
CA LEU A 687 -27.81 6.12 -2.14
C LEU A 687 -26.94 5.06 -1.47
N ASN A 688 -26.12 4.39 -2.25
CA ASN A 688 -25.13 3.48 -1.70
C ASN A 688 -24.05 4.26 -0.95
N HIS A 689 -23.60 3.71 0.18
CA HIS A 689 -22.52 4.25 0.99
C HIS A 689 -21.29 3.35 0.92
N ILE A 690 -20.13 3.97 0.99
CA ILE A 690 -18.83 3.28 1.02
C ILE A 690 -18.71 2.49 2.33
N ASP A 691 -17.99 1.39 2.31
CA ASP A 691 -17.54 0.61 3.46
C ASP A 691 -18.61 0.14 4.47
N MET A 692 -19.86 0.02 4.01
CA MET A 692 -20.91 -0.62 4.81
C MET A 692 -20.70 -2.14 4.90
N GLY A 693 -21.06 -2.73 6.04
CA GLY A 693 -21.02 -4.17 6.31
C GLY A 693 -19.72 -4.61 6.98
N GLU A 694 -19.32 -5.87 6.78
CA GLU A 694 -18.17 -6.48 7.46
C GLU A 694 -16.83 -6.03 6.87
N ARG A 695 -15.92 -5.61 7.76
CA ARG A 695 -14.55 -5.20 7.44
C ARG A 695 -13.58 -5.76 8.47
N HIS A 696 -12.37 -6.12 8.02
CA HIS A 696 -11.33 -6.69 8.87
C HIS A 696 -10.11 -5.77 8.89
N PHE A 697 -9.51 -5.62 10.08
CA PHE A 697 -8.31 -4.83 10.27
C PHE A 697 -7.32 -5.61 11.12
N SER A 698 -6.05 -5.52 10.77
CA SER A 698 -4.95 -6.15 11.51
C SER A 698 -3.87 -5.13 11.82
N PHE A 699 -3.51 -5.07 13.09
CA PHE A 699 -2.48 -4.17 13.60
C PHE A 699 -1.52 -4.93 14.50
N ARG A 700 -0.28 -4.43 14.60
CA ARG A 700 0.69 -4.84 15.61
C ARG A 700 1.22 -3.60 16.31
N ILE A 701 1.09 -3.56 17.64
CA ILE A 701 1.68 -2.49 18.45
C ILE A 701 3.08 -2.93 18.85
N VAL A 702 4.06 -2.08 18.58
CA VAL A 702 5.47 -2.32 18.91
C VAL A 702 6.07 -1.12 19.65
N ALA A 703 7.00 -1.40 20.55
CA ALA A 703 7.76 -0.42 21.32
C ALA A 703 9.26 -0.63 21.06
N ASP A 704 9.69 -0.41 19.82
CA ASP A 704 11.02 -0.79 19.34
C ASP A 704 11.54 0.24 18.33
N GLN A 705 12.85 0.51 18.33
CA GLN A 705 13.49 1.46 17.42
C GLN A 705 13.60 0.94 15.99
N ASN A 706 13.61 -0.39 15.78
CA ASN A 706 13.68 -0.99 14.43
C ASN A 706 12.29 -1.29 13.87
N VAL A 707 11.42 -0.28 13.83
CA VAL A 707 10.05 -0.39 13.37
C VAL A 707 9.97 -0.86 11.92
N GLN A 708 10.92 -0.46 11.06
CA GLN A 708 10.87 -0.73 9.63
C GLN A 708 10.96 -2.22 9.30
N ASN A 709 11.94 -2.94 9.87
CA ASN A 709 12.04 -4.39 9.65
C ASN A 709 10.85 -5.14 10.24
N LYS A 710 10.31 -4.67 11.37
CA LYS A 710 9.10 -5.26 11.96
C LYS A 710 7.87 -5.04 11.07
N ALA A 711 7.72 -3.86 10.50
CA ALA A 711 6.66 -3.55 9.55
C ALA A 711 6.80 -4.38 8.26
N LEU A 712 8.03 -4.56 7.78
CA LEU A 712 8.33 -5.42 6.63
C LEU A 712 7.93 -6.87 6.91
N ILE A 713 8.39 -7.45 8.03
CA ILE A 713 8.05 -8.82 8.44
C ILE A 713 6.53 -8.97 8.63
N PHE A 714 5.88 -7.99 9.27
CA PHE A 714 4.43 -8.02 9.49
C PHE A 714 3.64 -8.01 8.17
N ASN A 715 4.14 -7.35 7.13
CA ASN A 715 3.52 -7.27 5.81
C ASN A 715 3.95 -8.39 4.86
N GLU A 716 5.21 -8.82 4.90
CA GLU A 716 5.78 -9.90 4.12
C GLU A 716 6.14 -11.07 5.04
N GLN A 717 5.13 -11.69 5.66
CA GLN A 717 5.34 -12.77 6.63
C GLN A 717 6.02 -13.98 6.00
N PRO A 718 6.91 -14.67 6.76
CA PRO A 718 7.39 -15.99 6.40
C PRO A 718 6.21 -16.93 6.09
N GLN A 719 6.32 -17.68 4.99
CA GLN A 719 5.24 -18.53 4.54
C GLN A 719 5.42 -19.95 5.04
N VAL A 720 4.36 -20.53 5.57
CA VAL A 720 4.34 -21.84 6.21
C VAL A 720 3.47 -22.82 5.44
N ILE A 721 3.97 -24.01 5.19
CA ILE A 721 3.18 -25.13 4.68
C ILE A 721 3.54 -26.44 5.41
N SER A 722 2.54 -27.29 5.58
CA SER A 722 2.77 -28.71 5.87
C SER A 722 2.93 -29.44 4.54
N PHE A 723 4.11 -29.97 4.27
CA PHE A 723 4.45 -30.60 3.00
C PHE A 723 5.42 -31.76 3.22
N PHE A 724 5.20 -32.91 2.56
CA PHE A 724 6.06 -34.10 2.62
C PHE A 724 7.06 -34.07 1.47
N PRO A 725 8.29 -33.61 1.68
CA PRO A 725 9.32 -33.58 0.64
C PRO A 725 9.84 -35.02 0.36
N SER A 726 10.43 -35.17 -0.84
CA SER A 726 10.95 -36.48 -1.30
C SER A 726 12.46 -36.51 -1.51
N GLY A 727 13.17 -35.43 -1.10
CA GLY A 727 14.64 -35.32 -1.27
C GLY A 727 15.46 -36.08 -0.22
N GLU A 728 16.76 -36.04 -0.40
CA GLU A 728 17.75 -36.69 0.47
C GLU A 728 18.28 -35.78 1.60
N GLY A 729 17.83 -34.55 1.66
CA GLY A 729 18.22 -33.57 2.69
C GLY A 729 19.18 -32.50 2.17
N GLU A 730 19.25 -32.33 0.88
CA GLU A 730 19.97 -31.20 0.27
C GLU A 730 19.30 -29.88 0.63
N LYS A 731 20.11 -28.92 1.08
CA LYS A 731 19.66 -27.60 1.48
C LYS A 731 20.50 -26.54 0.80
N PHE A 732 19.85 -25.49 0.34
CA PHE A 732 20.54 -24.35 -0.24
C PHE A 732 21.11 -23.41 0.82
N GLY A 733 20.66 -23.52 2.07
CA GLY A 733 20.99 -22.58 3.15
C GLY A 733 20.51 -21.17 2.83
N SER A 734 21.13 -20.18 3.43
CA SER A 734 20.82 -18.77 3.14
C SER A 734 21.28 -18.40 1.74
N ILE A 735 20.35 -17.96 0.88
CA ILE A 735 20.60 -17.63 -0.53
C ILE A 735 21.12 -16.19 -0.63
N VAL A 736 20.50 -15.27 0.10
CA VAL A 736 20.90 -13.86 0.18
C VAL A 736 21.04 -13.46 1.64
N THR A 737 22.07 -12.69 1.98
CA THR A 737 22.23 -12.12 3.32
C THR A 737 22.59 -10.64 3.23
N LEU A 738 22.12 -9.88 4.22
CA LEU A 738 22.39 -8.47 4.40
C LEU A 738 22.78 -8.26 5.87
N ASP A 739 23.93 -7.66 6.11
CA ASP A 739 24.56 -7.58 7.45
C ASP A 739 24.15 -6.36 8.28
N ASN A 740 23.39 -5.44 7.71
CA ASN A 740 22.90 -4.24 8.37
C ASN A 740 21.36 -4.20 8.37
N ASN A 741 20.77 -4.10 9.55
CA ASN A 741 19.31 -4.10 9.75
C ASN A 741 18.64 -2.71 9.62
N GLU A 742 19.39 -1.64 9.38
CA GLU A 742 18.86 -0.33 8.98
C GLU A 742 18.78 -0.17 7.45
N VAL A 743 19.35 -1.13 6.72
CA VAL A 743 19.23 -1.22 5.26
C VAL A 743 18.26 -2.34 4.90
N VAL A 744 17.27 -2.01 4.12
CA VAL A 744 16.22 -2.95 3.72
C VAL A 744 16.41 -3.38 2.28
N LEU A 745 16.34 -4.69 2.03
CA LEU A 745 16.21 -5.26 0.70
C LEU A 745 14.72 -5.21 0.31
N SER A 746 14.34 -4.15 -0.39
CA SER A 746 12.96 -3.87 -0.78
C SER A 746 12.49 -4.76 -1.92
N SER A 747 13.31 -4.93 -2.97
CA SER A 747 12.94 -5.72 -4.14
C SER A 747 14.12 -6.56 -4.62
N PHE A 748 13.82 -7.75 -5.13
CA PHE A 748 14.76 -8.63 -5.83
C PHE A 748 14.03 -9.24 -7.02
N LYS A 749 14.29 -8.77 -8.22
CA LYS A 749 13.54 -9.15 -9.41
C LYS A 749 14.41 -9.59 -10.58
N LYS A 750 13.84 -10.41 -11.45
CA LYS A 750 14.44 -10.82 -12.72
C LYS A 750 14.35 -9.69 -13.73
N THR A 751 15.43 -9.51 -14.50
CA THR A 751 15.48 -8.62 -15.67
C THR A 751 15.93 -9.41 -16.89
N VAL A 752 15.85 -8.82 -18.09
CA VAL A 752 16.30 -9.46 -19.34
C VAL A 752 17.78 -9.89 -19.26
N ASN A 753 18.61 -9.12 -18.57
CA ASN A 753 20.07 -9.33 -18.54
C ASN A 753 20.59 -9.85 -17.18
N GLY A 754 19.73 -10.33 -16.31
CA GLY A 754 20.15 -10.81 -14.98
C GLY A 754 19.15 -10.45 -13.90
N TYR A 755 19.59 -9.81 -12.82
CA TYR A 755 18.76 -9.44 -11.68
C TYR A 755 18.90 -7.95 -11.36
N GLU A 756 17.82 -7.39 -10.82
CA GLU A 756 17.81 -6.05 -10.24
C GLU A 756 17.45 -6.17 -8.76
N VAL A 757 18.21 -5.49 -7.93
CA VAL A 757 17.99 -5.43 -6.48
C VAL A 757 17.84 -3.98 -6.06
N VAL A 758 16.81 -3.72 -5.26
CA VAL A 758 16.54 -2.42 -4.66
C VAL A 758 16.84 -2.51 -3.18
N LEU A 759 17.74 -1.67 -2.72
CA LEU A 759 18.15 -1.52 -1.32
C LEU A 759 17.89 -0.08 -0.87
N HIS A 760 17.43 0.07 0.35
CA HIS A 760 17.12 1.38 0.91
C HIS A 760 17.61 1.51 2.35
N ASN A 761 18.30 2.60 2.65
CA ASN A 761 18.67 2.98 4.01
C ASN A 761 17.52 3.76 4.65
N PHE A 762 16.88 3.24 5.69
CA PHE A 762 15.80 3.92 6.41
C PHE A 762 16.28 4.88 7.52
N ALA A 763 17.58 4.94 7.77
CA ALA A 763 18.15 5.84 8.75
C ALA A 763 18.36 7.26 8.18
N ASN A 764 18.26 8.26 9.06
CA ASN A 764 18.56 9.66 8.74
C ASN A 764 20.06 9.99 8.81
N HIS A 765 20.91 8.97 8.75
CA HIS A 765 22.38 9.07 8.76
C HIS A 765 22.99 8.09 7.76
N ASN A 766 24.28 8.27 7.49
CA ASN A 766 25.02 7.43 6.58
C ASN A 766 25.18 6.02 7.15
N ASN A 767 25.06 5.02 6.30
CA ASN A 767 25.20 3.61 6.64
C ASN A 767 26.08 2.87 5.63
N SER A 768 26.54 1.67 6.02
CA SER A 768 27.19 0.73 5.11
C SER A 768 26.58 -0.66 5.31
N ALA A 769 26.52 -1.45 4.24
CA ALA A 769 26.02 -2.82 4.28
C ALA A 769 26.76 -3.71 3.28
N GLU A 770 26.97 -4.98 3.64
CA GLU A 770 27.37 -6.02 2.70
C GLU A 770 26.17 -6.84 2.28
N LEU A 771 25.88 -6.84 0.98
CA LEU A 771 24.94 -7.76 0.35
C LEU A 771 25.73 -8.95 -0.21
N TYR A 772 25.41 -10.17 0.27
CA TYR A 772 26.01 -11.39 -0.25
C TYR A 772 24.96 -12.29 -0.91
N ILE A 773 25.13 -12.57 -2.20
CA ILE A 773 24.30 -13.46 -3.01
C ILE A 773 25.08 -14.73 -3.25
N LYS A 774 24.85 -15.72 -2.39
CA LYS A 774 25.65 -16.94 -2.31
C LYS A 774 25.70 -17.76 -3.60
N PRO A 775 24.58 -18.03 -4.32
CA PRO A 775 24.62 -18.80 -5.55
C PRO A 775 25.44 -18.19 -6.66
N LEU A 776 25.65 -16.87 -6.63
CA LEU A 776 26.46 -16.13 -7.58
C LEU A 776 27.88 -15.83 -7.06
N ASP A 777 28.19 -16.25 -5.84
CA ASP A 777 29.41 -15.88 -5.08
C ASP A 777 29.69 -14.38 -5.15
N LYS A 778 28.65 -13.56 -5.04
CA LYS A 778 28.74 -12.12 -5.23
C LYS A 778 28.58 -11.37 -3.91
N ARG A 779 29.67 -10.71 -3.46
CA ARG A 779 29.68 -9.80 -2.31
C ARG A 779 29.76 -8.37 -2.78
N ILE A 780 28.87 -7.53 -2.30
CA ILE A 780 28.76 -6.13 -2.69
C ILE A 780 28.77 -5.28 -1.42
N ASN A 781 29.86 -4.54 -1.21
CA ASN A 781 29.95 -3.56 -0.14
C ASN A 781 29.36 -2.22 -0.61
N LEU A 782 28.41 -1.72 0.12
CA LEU A 782 27.62 -0.54 -0.22
C LEU A 782 27.72 0.51 0.89
N ASN A 783 27.90 1.75 0.50
CA ASN A 783 27.79 2.90 1.39
C ASN A 783 26.52 3.68 1.01
N PHE A 784 25.70 4.02 1.97
CA PHE A 784 24.47 4.76 1.80
C PHE A 784 24.54 6.12 2.47
N GLY A 785 24.01 7.14 1.83
CA GLY A 785 23.59 8.38 2.48
C GLY A 785 22.33 8.19 3.31
N LYS A 786 21.89 9.25 4.03
CA LYS A 786 20.60 9.25 4.72
C LYS A 786 19.46 8.96 3.74
N TYR A 787 18.55 8.09 4.11
CA TYR A 787 17.36 7.71 3.30
C TYR A 787 17.69 7.36 1.84
N GLU A 788 18.92 6.94 1.55
CA GLU A 788 19.33 6.70 0.17
C GLU A 788 18.79 5.37 -0.38
N LEU A 789 18.17 5.44 -1.55
CA LEU A 789 17.79 4.32 -2.40
C LEU A 789 18.93 3.95 -3.35
N LYS A 790 19.26 2.66 -3.46
CA LYS A 790 20.17 2.13 -4.49
C LYS A 790 19.49 1.05 -5.32
N ILE A 791 19.65 1.16 -6.63
CA ILE A 791 19.19 0.19 -7.62
C ILE A 791 20.43 -0.48 -8.23
N LEU A 792 20.60 -1.76 -7.97
CA LEU A 792 21.74 -2.54 -8.45
C LEU A 792 21.27 -3.49 -9.57
N LYS A 793 22.08 -3.61 -10.64
CA LYS A 793 21.85 -4.54 -11.74
C LYS A 793 23.07 -5.43 -11.93
N PHE A 794 22.87 -6.73 -12.14
CA PHE A 794 23.95 -7.71 -12.33
C PHE A 794 23.48 -9.00 -12.99
#